data_7250bd11e18ce25ebcb52e52f54b987d
#
_entry.id   7250bd11e18ce25ebcb52e52f54b987d
#
_cell.length_a   1.000
_cell.length_b   1.000
_cell.length_c   1.000
_cell.angle_alpha   90.00
_cell.angle_beta   90.00
_cell.angle_gamma   90.00
#
_symmetry.space_group_name_H-M   'P 1'
#
loop_
_entity.id
_entity.type
_entity.pdbx_description
1 polymer ?
#
loop_
_entity_poly.entity_id
_entity_poly.type
_entity_poly.pdbx_seq_one_letter_code
_entity_poly.pdbx_strand_id
1 'polypeptide(L)'
;MSIINFQRSRLMETQTSNQLITSHLKDYPKQDYFVGLDIGTNSVGWAVTNTSYELLKFHSHKMWGSRLFEEGESAVTRRGFRSMRRRLERRKLRLKLLEELFADAMAQVDSTFFIRLHESKYHYEDKTTGHSSKHILFIDEDYTDQDYFTEYPTIYHLRKDLMANGTDDIRKLFLAVHHILKYRGNFLYEGATFNSNAFTFEDVLKQALVNITFNCFDTNSAISSISNILMESGKTKSDKAKAIERLVDIYTVFDEVNTPDKPQKEQVKEDKKTLKAFANLVLGLSANLIDLFGSVEDIDDDLKKLQIVGDTYDEKRDELAKVWGDEIHIIDDCKSVYDAIILMSIKEPGLTISQSKVKAFDKHKEDLVILKSLLKLDRNVYNEMFKSDKKGLHNYVHYIKQGRTEETSCSREDFYKYTKKIVEGLADSKDKEYILNEIELQTLLPLQRIKDNGVIPYQLHLEELKVILDKCGPKFPFLHTVSDGFSVTEKLIKMLEFRIPYYVGPLNTHHNIDNGGFSWAVRKQAGRVTPWNFEEKIDREKSAAAFIKNLTNKCTYLFGEDVLPKSSLLYSEFMLLNELNNVRIDGKALAQGVKQHLIDSIFKQDHKKMTKNRIELFLKDNNYITKKHKPEITGLDGEIKNDLTSYRDMVRILGNNFDVSMAEDIITDITIFGESKKMLRQTLRNKFGSQLNDETIKKLSKLRYRDWGRLSKKLLKGIDGCDKAGNCAPKTIIELMRNDSYNLMELLGDKFSFMECIEEENAKLTQGQVVNPHDIIDELALSPAVKRAVWQALRIVDEVAHIKKALPSRIFVEVARTNKSEKKKKDSRQKRLSDLYSAIKKMMFYKVVYRIKNLVH
;
A
#
# COMPACT_ATOMS: atom_id res chain seq x y z
N MET A 1 -19.30 31.63 -3.80
CA MET A 1 -20.02 31.56 -5.11
C MET A 1 -19.19 32.11 -6.28
N SER A 2 -18.23 33.00 -6.11
CA SER A 2 -17.45 33.60 -7.23
C SER A 2 -16.36 32.70 -7.84
N ILE A 3 -15.76 31.80 -7.07
CA ILE A 3 -14.67 30.90 -7.55
C ILE A 3 -15.23 29.74 -8.39
N ILE A 4 -16.44 29.28 -8.11
CA ILE A 4 -17.08 28.19 -8.85
C ILE A 4 -17.58 28.67 -10.22
N ASN A 5 -18.00 29.92 -10.33
CA ASN A 5 -18.42 30.51 -11.61
C ASN A 5 -17.23 30.83 -12.53
N PHE A 6 -16.05 31.16 -11.97
CA PHE A 6 -14.84 31.42 -12.77
C PHE A 6 -14.25 30.11 -13.36
N GLN A 7 -14.39 29.00 -12.66
CA GLN A 7 -14.00 27.69 -13.22
C GLN A 7 -14.99 27.15 -14.25
N ARG A 8 -16.29 27.47 -14.12
CA ARG A 8 -17.31 27.07 -15.10
C ARG A 8 -17.21 27.87 -16.41
N SER A 9 -16.90 29.15 -16.35
CA SER A 9 -16.72 29.99 -17.58
C SER A 9 -15.45 29.54 -18.34
N ARG A 10 -14.36 29.22 -17.65
CA ARG A 10 -13.15 28.68 -18.30
C ARG A 10 -13.36 27.26 -18.89
N LEU A 11 -14.22 26.44 -18.30
CA LEU A 11 -14.58 25.13 -18.85
C LEU A 11 -15.49 25.26 -20.09
N MET A 12 -16.39 26.25 -20.11
CA MET A 12 -17.22 26.50 -21.30
C MET A 12 -16.43 27.12 -22.45
N GLU A 13 -15.49 28.05 -22.18
CA GLU A 13 -14.58 28.58 -23.21
C GLU A 13 -13.64 27.52 -23.77
N THR A 14 -13.20 26.55 -22.95
CA THR A 14 -12.41 25.41 -23.43
C THR A 14 -13.26 24.41 -24.21
N GLN A 15 -14.54 24.23 -23.91
CA GLN A 15 -15.43 23.36 -24.68
C GLN A 15 -15.74 23.92 -26.08
N THR A 16 -15.99 25.22 -26.20
CA THR A 16 -16.24 25.87 -27.50
C THR A 16 -15.00 25.91 -28.38
N SER A 17 -13.81 26.12 -27.81
CA SER A 17 -12.55 26.06 -28.58
C SER A 17 -12.18 24.61 -28.97
N ASN A 18 -12.59 23.62 -28.21
CA ASN A 18 -12.31 22.20 -28.51
C ASN A 18 -13.16 21.63 -29.64
N GLN A 19 -14.38 22.14 -29.86
CA GLN A 19 -15.22 21.71 -30.99
C GLN A 19 -14.72 22.22 -32.34
N LEU A 20 -13.99 23.33 -32.36
CA LEU A 20 -13.47 23.95 -33.59
C LEU A 20 -12.21 23.24 -34.15
N ILE A 21 -11.44 22.56 -33.31
CA ILE A 21 -10.11 22.02 -33.67
C ILE A 21 -10.21 20.73 -34.50
N THR A 22 -11.24 19.92 -34.31
CA THR A 22 -11.31 18.56 -34.89
C THR A 22 -12.03 18.43 -36.21
N SER A 23 -12.81 19.41 -36.61
CA SER A 23 -13.59 19.34 -37.88
C SER A 23 -12.74 19.59 -39.13
N HIS A 24 -11.61 20.30 -39.00
CA HIS A 24 -10.82 20.75 -40.17
C HIS A 24 -9.64 19.85 -40.54
N LEU A 25 -9.14 18.99 -39.61
CA LEU A 25 -7.98 18.11 -39.88
C LEU A 25 -8.25 17.03 -40.95
N LYS A 26 -9.51 16.63 -41.18
CA LYS A 26 -9.88 15.60 -42.15
C LYS A 26 -9.78 16.08 -43.59
N ASP A 27 -9.83 17.37 -43.83
CA ASP A 27 -9.93 17.96 -45.18
C ASP A 27 -8.57 18.37 -45.76
N TYR A 28 -7.49 18.26 -44.96
CA TYR A 28 -6.18 18.63 -45.46
C TYR A 28 -5.45 17.51 -46.16
N PRO A 29 -4.86 17.74 -47.36
CA PRO A 29 -4.02 16.77 -48.03
C PRO A 29 -2.73 16.52 -47.25
N LYS A 30 -2.16 15.30 -47.33
CA LYS A 30 -0.81 15.04 -46.82
C LYS A 30 0.25 15.71 -47.69
N GLN A 31 1.22 16.36 -47.04
CA GLN A 31 2.41 16.94 -47.67
C GLN A 31 3.68 16.38 -47.10
N ASP A 32 4.76 16.40 -47.85
CA ASP A 32 6.07 15.89 -47.47
C ASP A 32 6.79 16.87 -46.55
N TYR A 33 6.33 16.95 -45.31
CA TYR A 33 7.01 17.60 -44.20
C TYR A 33 6.88 16.77 -42.94
N PHE A 34 7.80 16.99 -42.01
CA PHE A 34 7.87 16.26 -40.76
C PHE A 34 7.67 17.20 -39.55
N VAL A 35 7.05 16.68 -38.48
CA VAL A 35 6.95 17.36 -37.18
C VAL A 35 7.67 16.53 -36.15
N GLY A 36 8.67 17.11 -35.49
CA GLY A 36 9.35 16.53 -34.33
C GLY A 36 8.76 17.08 -33.04
N LEU A 37 8.52 16.22 -32.06
CA LEU A 37 7.97 16.56 -30.76
C LEU A 37 8.82 15.96 -29.65
N ASP A 38 9.18 16.78 -28.66
CA ASP A 38 9.77 16.36 -27.38
C ASP A 38 8.76 16.66 -26.27
N ILE A 39 8.14 15.59 -25.71
CA ILE A 39 6.99 15.70 -24.81
C ILE A 39 7.45 15.56 -23.35
N GLY A 40 7.62 16.70 -22.69
CA GLY A 40 7.90 16.78 -21.24
C GLY A 40 6.63 16.92 -20.38
N THR A 41 6.81 16.96 -19.05
CA THR A 41 5.72 17.09 -18.07
C THR A 41 5.16 18.50 -17.94
N ASN A 42 5.92 19.51 -18.35
CA ASN A 42 5.59 20.95 -18.27
C ASN A 42 5.88 21.71 -19.57
N SER A 43 6.38 21.03 -20.59
CA SER A 43 6.69 21.65 -21.88
C SER A 43 6.56 20.62 -23.00
N VAL A 44 6.31 21.11 -24.21
CA VAL A 44 6.44 20.35 -25.45
C VAL A 44 7.34 21.13 -26.39
N GLY A 45 8.54 20.60 -26.63
CA GLY A 45 9.42 21.06 -27.68
C GLY A 45 8.88 20.62 -29.05
N TRP A 46 9.02 21.44 -30.08
CA TRP A 46 8.55 21.11 -31.42
C TRP A 46 9.44 21.70 -32.50
N ALA A 47 9.52 21.03 -33.63
CA ALA A 47 10.22 21.49 -34.82
C ALA A 47 9.51 20.97 -36.08
N VAL A 48 9.50 21.78 -37.14
CA VAL A 48 8.94 21.40 -38.44
C VAL A 48 10.02 21.43 -39.52
N THR A 49 10.21 20.31 -40.22
CA THR A 49 11.27 20.16 -41.22
C THR A 49 10.71 19.68 -42.56
N ASN A 50 11.53 19.84 -43.62
CA ASN A 50 11.31 19.14 -44.86
C ASN A 50 11.80 17.68 -44.76
N THR A 51 11.70 16.94 -45.87
CA THR A 51 12.18 15.53 -45.96
C THR A 51 13.70 15.37 -45.80
N SER A 52 14.47 16.46 -46.01
CA SER A 52 15.92 16.49 -45.80
C SER A 52 16.29 16.93 -44.37
N TYR A 53 15.32 16.99 -43.45
CA TYR A 53 15.50 17.44 -42.05
C TYR A 53 15.95 18.88 -41.87
N GLU A 54 15.78 19.76 -42.87
CA GLU A 54 16.05 21.18 -42.74
C GLU A 54 14.82 21.90 -42.16
N LEU A 55 15.04 22.85 -41.22
CA LEU A 55 13.98 23.59 -40.58
C LEU A 55 13.23 24.47 -41.57
N LEU A 56 11.94 24.29 -41.64
CA LEU A 56 11.05 25.15 -42.42
C LEU A 56 10.89 26.55 -41.81
N LYS A 57 10.45 27.52 -42.64
CA LYS A 57 10.19 28.89 -42.22
C LYS A 57 8.72 29.23 -42.47
N PHE A 58 8.20 30.08 -41.58
CA PHE A 58 6.91 30.73 -41.72
C PHE A 58 7.08 32.23 -41.38
N HIS A 59 6.69 33.14 -42.30
CA HIS A 59 6.94 34.58 -42.14
C HIS A 59 8.39 34.90 -41.74
N SER A 60 9.38 34.34 -42.44
CA SER A 60 10.83 34.48 -42.19
C SER A 60 11.37 33.88 -40.89
N HIS A 61 10.51 33.39 -40.01
CA HIS A 61 10.93 32.70 -38.76
C HIS A 61 11.03 31.19 -38.95
N LYS A 62 12.05 30.58 -38.35
CA LYS A 62 12.19 29.13 -38.37
C LYS A 62 11.08 28.50 -37.51
N MET A 63 10.46 27.43 -38.02
CA MET A 63 9.36 26.73 -37.38
C MET A 63 9.87 25.75 -36.32
N TRP A 64 10.24 26.23 -35.17
CA TRP A 64 10.60 25.44 -33.97
C TRP A 64 10.36 26.29 -32.72
N GLY A 65 10.16 25.60 -31.58
CA GLY A 65 9.95 26.26 -30.31
C GLY A 65 9.61 25.32 -29.19
N SER A 66 9.23 25.87 -28.05
CA SER A 66 8.74 25.13 -26.91
C SER A 66 7.45 25.76 -26.37
N ARG A 67 6.43 24.95 -26.18
CA ARG A 67 5.16 25.33 -25.56
C ARG A 67 5.20 24.97 -24.08
N LEU A 68 5.19 25.99 -23.22
CA LEU A 68 5.24 25.83 -21.77
C LEU A 68 3.82 25.77 -21.18
N PHE A 69 3.63 24.95 -20.17
CA PHE A 69 2.40 24.85 -19.40
C PHE A 69 2.69 24.42 -17.94
N GLU A 70 1.74 24.69 -17.05
CA GLU A 70 1.91 24.30 -15.65
C GLU A 70 2.05 22.78 -15.50
N GLU A 71 3.04 22.37 -14.73
CA GLU A 71 3.24 20.97 -14.38
C GLU A 71 2.04 20.44 -13.58
N GLY A 72 1.57 19.27 -13.94
CA GLY A 72 0.51 18.59 -13.18
C GLY A 72 1.08 17.94 -11.94
N GLU A 73 0.36 18.06 -10.82
CA GLU A 73 0.68 17.36 -9.58
C GLU A 73 0.90 15.85 -9.80
N SER A 74 1.89 15.29 -9.12
CA SER A 74 2.21 13.87 -9.22
C SER A 74 1.00 12.99 -8.87
N ALA A 75 0.89 11.81 -9.47
CA ALA A 75 -0.18 10.88 -9.17
C ALA A 75 -0.17 10.45 -7.69
N VAL A 76 1.00 10.35 -7.07
CA VAL A 76 1.18 10.01 -5.66
C VAL A 76 0.61 11.12 -4.77
N THR A 77 1.00 12.36 -5.01
CA THR A 77 0.52 13.54 -4.26
C THR A 77 -1.00 13.66 -4.33
N ARG A 78 -1.58 13.55 -5.54
CA ARG A 78 -3.03 13.62 -5.73
C ARG A 78 -3.79 12.47 -5.08
N ARG A 79 -3.23 11.24 -5.10
CA ARG A 79 -3.80 10.10 -4.37
C ARG A 79 -3.77 10.34 -2.87
N GLY A 80 -2.68 10.89 -2.33
CA GLY A 80 -2.55 11.28 -0.93
C GLY A 80 -3.64 12.25 -0.50
N PHE A 81 -3.78 13.38 -1.21
CA PHE A 81 -4.83 14.37 -0.92
C PHE A 81 -6.24 13.80 -1.04
N ARG A 82 -6.51 13.00 -2.07
CA ARG A 82 -7.82 12.35 -2.25
C ARG A 82 -8.14 11.39 -1.11
N SER A 83 -7.18 10.56 -0.69
CA SER A 83 -7.35 9.63 0.43
C SER A 83 -7.61 10.36 1.74
N MET A 84 -6.87 11.44 2.00
CA MET A 84 -7.05 12.28 3.19
C MET A 84 -8.43 12.93 3.19
N ARG A 85 -8.85 13.57 2.09
CA ARG A 85 -10.17 14.19 1.97
C ARG A 85 -11.29 13.18 2.18
N ARG A 86 -11.25 12.01 1.50
CA ARG A 86 -12.25 10.96 1.66
C ARG A 86 -12.32 10.41 3.09
N ARG A 87 -11.18 10.29 3.77
CA ARG A 87 -11.12 9.87 5.17
C ARG A 87 -11.84 10.87 6.07
N LEU A 88 -11.60 12.16 5.87
CA LEU A 88 -12.24 13.23 6.62
C LEU A 88 -13.75 13.30 6.34
N GLU A 89 -14.18 13.24 5.09
CA GLU A 89 -15.59 13.23 4.70
C GLU A 89 -16.34 12.04 5.30
N ARG A 90 -15.78 10.84 5.23
CA ARG A 90 -16.38 9.64 5.84
C ARG A 90 -16.47 9.74 7.37
N ARG A 91 -15.48 10.37 8.02
CA ARG A 91 -15.54 10.64 9.45
C ARG A 91 -16.66 11.63 9.78
N LYS A 92 -16.75 12.75 9.06
CA LYS A 92 -17.81 13.74 9.24
C LYS A 92 -19.19 13.13 9.05
N LEU A 93 -19.39 12.36 7.98
CA LEU A 93 -20.68 11.69 7.73
C LEU A 93 -21.06 10.74 8.86
N ARG A 94 -20.11 9.95 9.36
CA ARG A 94 -20.35 8.99 10.45
C ARG A 94 -20.77 9.71 11.75
N LEU A 95 -20.08 10.80 12.09
CA LEU A 95 -20.42 11.57 13.28
C LEU A 95 -21.77 12.30 13.12
N LYS A 96 -22.08 12.80 11.93
CA LYS A 96 -23.39 13.39 11.65
C LYS A 96 -24.52 12.36 11.78
N LEU A 97 -24.32 11.14 11.28
CA LEU A 97 -25.28 10.04 11.47
C LEU A 97 -25.48 9.71 12.95
N LEU A 98 -24.40 9.73 13.75
CA LEU A 98 -24.48 9.53 15.20
C LEU A 98 -25.33 10.63 15.86
N GLU A 99 -25.08 11.88 15.54
CA GLU A 99 -25.85 13.02 16.05
C GLU A 99 -27.34 12.89 15.69
N GLU A 100 -27.64 12.51 14.43
CA GLU A 100 -29.02 12.26 13.98
C GLU A 100 -29.72 11.15 14.79
N LEU A 101 -29.01 10.07 15.12
CA LEU A 101 -29.58 8.96 15.92
C LEU A 101 -29.85 9.34 17.38
N PHE A 102 -29.11 10.30 17.93
CA PHE A 102 -29.27 10.78 19.31
C PHE A 102 -30.10 12.05 19.40
N ALA A 103 -30.48 12.70 18.29
CA ALA A 103 -31.04 14.05 18.28
C ALA A 103 -32.26 14.21 19.16
N ASP A 104 -33.27 13.36 18.97
CA ASP A 104 -34.53 13.48 19.66
C ASP A 104 -34.40 13.21 21.17
N ALA A 105 -33.63 12.18 21.54
CA ALA A 105 -33.38 11.84 22.94
C ALA A 105 -32.48 12.87 23.63
N MET A 106 -31.48 13.41 22.93
CA MET A 106 -30.61 14.47 23.44
C MET A 106 -31.38 15.78 23.65
N ALA A 107 -32.26 16.14 22.72
CA ALA A 107 -33.05 17.38 22.83
C ALA A 107 -33.98 17.42 24.04
N GLN A 108 -34.42 16.26 24.53
CA GLN A 108 -35.25 16.15 25.75
C GLN A 108 -34.46 16.47 27.02
N VAL A 109 -33.14 16.24 27.02
CA VAL A 109 -32.27 16.48 28.18
C VAL A 109 -31.52 17.80 28.03
N ASP A 110 -30.94 18.04 26.86
CA ASP A 110 -30.09 19.20 26.58
C ASP A 110 -30.14 19.57 25.08
N SER A 111 -31.07 20.46 24.74
CA SER A 111 -31.35 20.84 23.34
C SER A 111 -30.19 21.56 22.64
N THR A 112 -29.26 22.14 23.37
CA THR A 112 -28.14 22.92 22.87
C THR A 112 -26.81 22.17 22.93
N PHE A 113 -26.77 20.93 23.41
CA PHE A 113 -25.54 20.16 23.59
C PHE A 113 -24.74 20.01 22.31
N PHE A 114 -25.36 19.65 21.20
CA PHE A 114 -24.65 19.49 19.93
C PHE A 114 -24.10 20.80 19.37
N ILE A 115 -24.80 21.92 19.58
CA ILE A 115 -24.29 23.24 19.19
C ILE A 115 -23.03 23.55 19.98
N ARG A 116 -23.04 23.39 21.29
CA ARG A 116 -21.85 23.60 22.15
C ARG A 116 -20.71 22.65 21.79
N LEU A 117 -20.99 21.38 21.48
CA LEU A 117 -20.01 20.42 21.03
C LEU A 117 -19.34 20.86 19.72
N HIS A 118 -20.08 21.38 18.77
CA HIS A 118 -19.55 21.91 17.51
C HIS A 118 -18.73 23.18 17.71
N GLU A 119 -19.15 24.06 18.61
CA GLU A 119 -18.46 25.30 18.93
C GLU A 119 -17.25 25.11 19.86
N SER A 120 -17.08 23.93 20.47
CA SER A 120 -15.97 23.61 21.37
C SER A 120 -14.57 23.88 20.80
N LYS A 121 -14.45 23.86 19.49
CA LYS A 121 -13.21 24.09 18.73
C LYS A 121 -12.97 25.55 18.35
N TYR A 122 -13.95 26.41 18.51
CA TYR A 122 -13.87 27.82 18.15
C TYR A 122 -13.27 28.64 19.28
N HIS A 123 -12.67 29.78 18.93
CA HIS A 123 -12.29 30.77 19.92
C HIS A 123 -13.54 31.29 20.64
N TYR A 124 -13.41 31.73 21.89
CA TYR A 124 -14.58 32.13 22.70
C TYR A 124 -15.37 33.28 22.06
N GLU A 125 -14.71 34.17 21.32
CA GLU A 125 -15.31 35.32 20.63
C GLU A 125 -16.16 34.90 19.40
N ASP A 126 -15.85 33.75 18.82
CA ASP A 126 -16.56 33.22 17.64
C ASP A 126 -17.73 32.29 18.00
N LYS A 127 -18.06 32.13 19.31
CA LYS A 127 -19.13 31.26 19.77
C LYS A 127 -20.48 31.98 19.80
N THR A 128 -21.48 31.39 19.15
CA THR A 128 -22.83 31.95 19.09
C THR A 128 -23.63 31.80 20.37
N THR A 129 -23.23 30.87 21.24
CA THR A 129 -23.92 30.56 22.50
C THR A 129 -23.69 31.58 23.63
N GLY A 130 -22.85 32.61 23.41
CA GLY A 130 -22.63 33.68 24.39
C GLY A 130 -21.85 33.27 25.66
N HIS A 131 -21.46 32.00 25.78
CA HIS A 131 -20.67 31.50 26.88
C HIS A 131 -19.17 31.75 26.64
N SER A 132 -18.65 32.78 27.34
CA SER A 132 -17.25 33.15 27.32
C SER A 132 -16.33 32.19 28.13
N SER A 133 -16.88 31.18 28.80
CA SER A 133 -16.12 30.27 29.64
C SER A 133 -15.40 29.20 28.81
N LYS A 134 -14.28 28.74 29.36
CA LYS A 134 -13.54 27.59 28.79
C LYS A 134 -14.34 26.30 28.87
N HIS A 135 -15.34 26.23 29.70
CA HIS A 135 -16.17 25.10 30.02
C HIS A 135 -17.53 25.24 29.35
N ILE A 136 -17.89 24.34 28.42
CA ILE A 136 -19.02 24.55 27.53
C ILE A 136 -19.85 23.31 27.24
N LEU A 137 -19.43 22.11 27.58
CA LEU A 137 -20.19 20.90 27.30
C LEU A 137 -21.26 20.66 28.38
N PHE A 138 -20.83 20.67 29.65
CA PHE A 138 -21.72 20.51 30.82
C PHE A 138 -21.89 21.87 31.47
N ILE A 139 -23.13 22.38 31.49
CA ILE A 139 -23.47 23.74 31.95
C ILE A 139 -24.54 23.69 33.05
N ASP A 140 -24.78 22.51 33.62
CA ASP A 140 -25.77 22.34 34.69
C ASP A 140 -25.29 23.07 35.95
N GLU A 141 -26.23 23.43 36.85
CA GLU A 141 -25.88 24.14 38.08
C GLU A 141 -25.01 23.30 39.03
N ASP A 142 -25.24 21.98 39.03
CA ASP A 142 -24.61 20.98 39.89
C ASP A 142 -23.52 20.15 39.19
N TYR A 143 -23.38 20.23 37.84
CA TYR A 143 -22.41 19.45 37.08
C TYR A 143 -21.84 20.24 35.89
N THR A 144 -20.58 20.59 35.97
CA THR A 144 -19.85 21.39 34.98
C THR A 144 -18.79 20.58 34.26
N ASP A 145 -18.17 21.17 33.24
CA ASP A 145 -17.02 20.57 32.58
C ASP A 145 -15.86 20.27 33.54
N GLN A 146 -15.71 21.09 34.61
CA GLN A 146 -14.66 20.88 35.64
C GLN A 146 -14.94 19.59 36.42
N ASP A 147 -16.19 19.35 36.79
CA ASP A 147 -16.62 18.14 37.49
C ASP A 147 -16.44 16.94 36.60
N TYR A 148 -16.83 17.05 35.32
CA TYR A 148 -16.63 16.00 34.31
C TYR A 148 -15.14 15.62 34.13
N PHE A 149 -14.22 16.60 34.03
CA PHE A 149 -12.79 16.29 33.86
C PHE A 149 -12.11 15.86 35.16
N THR A 150 -12.70 16.16 36.33
CA THR A 150 -12.26 15.63 37.60
C THR A 150 -12.65 14.16 37.73
N GLU A 151 -13.88 13.82 37.37
CA GLU A 151 -14.40 12.44 37.37
C GLU A 151 -13.71 11.59 36.28
N TYR A 152 -13.58 12.15 35.08
CA TYR A 152 -13.02 11.46 33.91
C TYR A 152 -11.81 12.23 33.34
N PRO A 153 -10.61 12.07 33.89
CA PRO A 153 -9.40 12.76 33.40
C PRO A 153 -9.11 12.50 31.92
N THR A 154 -9.54 11.37 31.39
CA THR A 154 -9.52 11.07 29.96
C THR A 154 -10.81 10.36 29.54
N ILE A 155 -11.13 10.40 28.25
CA ILE A 155 -12.27 9.69 27.68
C ILE A 155 -12.24 8.16 27.92
N TYR A 156 -11.05 7.59 28.19
CA TYR A 156 -10.92 6.17 28.52
C TYR A 156 -11.42 5.86 29.95
N HIS A 157 -11.34 6.82 30.88
CA HIS A 157 -11.96 6.70 32.20
C HIS A 157 -13.47 6.63 32.08
N LEU A 158 -14.08 7.51 31.29
CA LEU A 158 -15.51 7.45 31.01
C LEU A 158 -15.91 6.10 30.37
N ARG A 159 -15.20 5.64 29.33
CA ARG A 159 -15.51 4.36 28.67
C ARG A 159 -15.38 3.17 29.63
N LYS A 160 -14.34 3.16 30.49
CA LYS A 160 -14.15 2.14 31.54
C LYS A 160 -15.31 2.11 32.51
N ASP A 161 -15.76 3.29 32.98
CA ASP A 161 -16.85 3.43 33.93
C ASP A 161 -18.19 2.99 33.32
N LEU A 162 -18.49 3.43 32.10
CA LEU A 162 -19.70 3.02 31.37
C LEU A 162 -19.80 1.52 31.12
N MET A 163 -18.67 0.83 30.90
CA MET A 163 -18.64 -0.64 30.77
C MET A 163 -18.94 -1.34 32.10
N ALA A 164 -18.55 -0.75 33.23
CA ALA A 164 -18.74 -1.33 34.55
C ALA A 164 -20.15 -0.98 35.12
N ASN A 165 -20.50 0.29 35.11
CA ASN A 165 -21.66 0.84 35.85
C ASN A 165 -22.78 1.32 34.93
N GLY A 166 -22.52 1.58 33.64
CA GLY A 166 -23.44 2.31 32.77
C GLY A 166 -23.56 3.79 33.16
N THR A 167 -24.59 4.48 32.65
CA THR A 167 -24.88 5.88 32.99
C THR A 167 -26.36 6.19 32.81
N ASP A 168 -26.84 7.21 33.49
CA ASP A 168 -28.18 7.80 33.33
C ASP A 168 -28.12 9.10 32.50
N ASP A 169 -26.89 9.62 32.24
CA ASP A 169 -26.69 10.81 31.45
C ASP A 169 -26.39 10.47 30.00
N ILE A 170 -27.33 10.80 29.10
CA ILE A 170 -27.21 10.57 27.66
C ILE A 170 -26.03 11.28 27.04
N ARG A 171 -25.56 12.42 27.62
CA ARG A 171 -24.40 13.18 27.13
C ARG A 171 -23.12 12.37 27.33
N LYS A 172 -22.97 11.71 28.50
CA LYS A 172 -21.83 10.81 28.80
C LYS A 172 -21.83 9.60 27.86
N LEU A 173 -23.00 8.97 27.65
CA LEU A 173 -23.15 7.88 26.67
C LEU A 173 -22.73 8.34 25.25
N PHE A 174 -23.26 9.50 24.81
CA PHE A 174 -22.92 10.05 23.51
C PHE A 174 -21.43 10.30 23.36
N LEU A 175 -20.76 10.91 24.32
CA LEU A 175 -19.32 11.19 24.28
C LEU A 175 -18.48 9.92 24.15
N ALA A 176 -18.82 8.86 24.87
CA ALA A 176 -18.14 7.56 24.78
C ALA A 176 -18.31 6.94 23.38
N VAL A 177 -19.54 6.88 22.87
CA VAL A 177 -19.85 6.35 21.53
C VAL A 177 -19.23 7.23 20.43
N HIS A 178 -19.31 8.55 20.58
CA HIS A 178 -18.69 9.51 19.67
C HIS A 178 -17.19 9.29 19.55
N HIS A 179 -16.50 9.09 20.69
CA HIS A 179 -15.06 8.81 20.68
C HIS A 179 -14.74 7.49 19.94
N ILE A 180 -15.49 6.43 20.20
CA ILE A 180 -15.33 5.14 19.53
C ILE A 180 -15.52 5.30 18.03
N LEU A 181 -16.62 5.91 17.58
CA LEU A 181 -16.91 6.10 16.16
C LEU A 181 -15.95 7.09 15.47
N LYS A 182 -15.48 8.12 16.16
CA LYS A 182 -14.50 9.08 15.65
C LYS A 182 -13.14 8.44 15.36
N TYR A 183 -12.71 7.53 16.24
CA TYR A 183 -11.42 6.84 16.20
C TYR A 183 -11.57 5.34 16.02
N ARG A 184 -12.51 4.93 15.18
CA ARG A 184 -12.97 3.54 15.05
C ARG A 184 -11.88 2.51 14.72
N GLY A 185 -10.63 2.93 14.55
CA GLY A 185 -9.51 2.03 14.31
C GLY A 185 -9.32 1.63 12.84
N ASN A 186 -8.50 0.60 12.62
CA ASN A 186 -8.18 0.07 11.30
C ASN A 186 -8.96 -1.21 10.99
N PHE A 187 -8.92 -1.60 9.72
CA PHE A 187 -9.54 -2.81 9.17
C PHE A 187 -8.52 -3.79 8.60
N LEU A 188 -7.27 -3.74 9.05
CA LEU A 188 -6.20 -4.59 8.55
C LEU A 188 -6.47 -6.08 8.82
N TYR A 189 -7.19 -6.37 9.88
CA TYR A 189 -7.54 -7.73 10.32
C TYR A 189 -8.98 -8.09 9.99
N GLU A 190 -9.49 -7.62 8.86
CA GLU A 190 -10.86 -7.89 8.41
C GLU A 190 -11.05 -9.40 8.21
N GLY A 191 -11.99 -9.99 8.93
CA GLY A 191 -12.28 -11.43 8.91
C GLY A 191 -11.52 -12.28 9.93
N ALA A 192 -10.64 -11.70 10.76
CA ALA A 192 -10.17 -12.35 11.97
C ALA A 192 -11.21 -12.20 13.07
N THR A 193 -11.72 -13.33 13.58
CA THR A 193 -12.56 -13.35 14.78
C THR A 193 -11.65 -13.25 15.99
N PHE A 194 -11.71 -12.14 16.70
CA PHE A 194 -11.00 -11.96 17.98
C PHE A 194 -11.83 -12.51 19.14
N ASN A 195 -12.36 -13.72 19.00
CA ASN A 195 -12.92 -14.42 20.15
C ASN A 195 -11.74 -14.85 21.03
N SER A 196 -11.66 -14.26 22.19
CA SER A 196 -10.68 -14.55 23.23
C SER A 196 -10.58 -16.04 23.62
N ASN A 197 -11.51 -16.87 23.17
CA ASN A 197 -11.61 -18.30 23.52
C ASN A 197 -11.40 -19.26 22.34
N ALA A 198 -11.23 -18.81 21.08
CA ALA A 198 -11.20 -19.71 19.92
C ALA A 198 -9.96 -19.58 19.03
N PHE A 199 -9.08 -18.63 19.30
CA PHE A 199 -7.86 -18.43 18.55
C PHE A 199 -6.67 -18.48 19.48
N THR A 200 -6.05 -19.63 19.58
CA THR A 200 -4.82 -19.74 20.38
C THR A 200 -3.70 -19.11 19.57
N PHE A 201 -2.92 -18.22 20.20
CA PHE A 201 -1.71 -17.65 19.62
C PHE A 201 -0.75 -18.75 19.13
N GLU A 202 -0.77 -19.88 19.81
CA GLU A 202 -0.01 -21.07 19.46
C GLU A 202 -0.35 -21.62 18.07
N ASP A 203 -1.63 -21.53 17.61
CA ASP A 203 -2.01 -22.01 16.27
C ASP A 203 -1.37 -21.16 15.16
N VAL A 204 -1.29 -19.84 15.37
CA VAL A 204 -0.60 -18.92 14.43
C VAL A 204 0.89 -19.20 14.42
N LEU A 205 1.46 -19.40 15.61
CA LEU A 205 2.88 -19.71 15.78
C LEU A 205 3.23 -21.04 15.12
N LYS A 206 2.41 -22.07 15.34
CA LYS A 206 2.55 -23.37 14.70
C LYS A 206 2.52 -23.28 13.18
N GLN A 207 1.58 -22.52 12.61
CA GLN A 207 1.50 -22.33 11.18
C GLN A 207 2.76 -21.67 10.61
N ALA A 208 3.36 -20.71 11.33
CA ALA A 208 4.56 -20.03 10.88
C ALA A 208 5.82 -20.91 10.97
N LEU A 209 5.87 -21.82 11.95
CA LEU A 209 7.03 -22.71 12.15
C LEU A 209 7.01 -23.96 11.27
N VAL A 210 5.83 -24.43 10.85
CA VAL A 210 5.64 -25.69 10.12
C VAL A 210 6.39 -25.74 8.79
N ASN A 211 6.56 -24.58 8.14
CA ASN A 211 7.21 -24.47 6.83
C ASN A 211 8.71 -24.12 6.93
N ILE A 212 9.24 -23.94 8.14
CA ILE A 212 10.67 -23.67 8.37
C ILE A 212 11.37 -25.00 8.60
N THR A 213 12.44 -25.25 7.85
CA THR A 213 13.22 -26.48 7.96
C THR A 213 14.27 -26.34 9.06
N PHE A 214 14.26 -27.27 10.01
CA PHE A 214 15.27 -27.43 11.04
C PHE A 214 15.96 -28.78 10.88
N ASN A 215 17.24 -28.86 11.26
CA ASN A 215 18.02 -30.11 11.17
C ASN A 215 17.73 -31.08 12.34
N CYS A 216 17.64 -30.55 13.57
CA CYS A 216 17.48 -31.32 14.76
C CYS A 216 16.57 -30.69 15.83
N PHE A 217 15.98 -29.55 15.58
CA PHE A 217 15.11 -28.84 16.51
C PHE A 217 13.65 -29.30 16.41
N ASP A 218 13.10 -29.82 17.52
CA ASP A 218 11.69 -30.23 17.61
C ASP A 218 10.80 -29.00 17.87
N THR A 219 10.26 -28.49 16.80
CA THR A 219 9.36 -27.30 16.82
C THR A 219 8.07 -27.58 17.59
N ASN A 220 7.50 -28.79 17.47
CA ASN A 220 6.21 -29.09 18.09
C ASN A 220 6.28 -29.08 19.64
N SER A 221 7.32 -29.64 20.20
CA SER A 221 7.54 -29.63 21.65
C SER A 221 7.92 -28.22 22.17
N ALA A 222 8.52 -27.38 21.33
CA ALA A 222 8.97 -26.05 21.70
C ALA A 222 7.90 -24.96 21.61
N ILE A 223 6.76 -25.20 20.93
CA ILE A 223 5.74 -24.16 20.62
C ILE A 223 5.28 -23.42 21.87
N SER A 224 4.86 -24.13 22.92
CA SER A 224 4.36 -23.52 24.15
C SER A 224 5.44 -22.69 24.86
N SER A 225 6.71 -23.14 24.83
CA SER A 225 7.83 -22.38 25.38
C SER A 225 8.11 -21.11 24.59
N ILE A 226 8.09 -21.18 23.25
CA ILE A 226 8.23 -20.01 22.37
C ILE A 226 7.09 -19.02 22.61
N SER A 227 5.84 -19.52 22.66
CA SER A 227 4.64 -18.73 22.95
C SER A 227 4.78 -17.96 24.25
N ASN A 228 5.16 -18.65 25.33
CA ASN A 228 5.34 -18.05 26.66
C ASN A 228 6.42 -16.95 26.64
N ILE A 229 7.57 -17.17 26.01
CA ILE A 229 8.64 -16.16 25.89
C ILE A 229 8.17 -14.95 25.08
N LEU A 230 7.47 -15.16 23.98
CA LEU A 230 6.95 -14.07 23.16
C LEU A 230 5.92 -13.21 23.92
N MET A 231 5.12 -13.82 24.77
CA MET A 231 4.08 -13.18 25.58
C MET A 231 4.58 -12.56 26.88
N GLU A 232 5.77 -12.96 27.36
CA GLU A 232 6.31 -12.48 28.62
C GLU A 232 6.45 -10.95 28.62
N SER A 233 5.95 -10.27 29.65
CA SER A 233 6.13 -8.84 29.85
C SER A 233 7.44 -8.56 30.58
N GLY A 234 8.03 -7.37 30.33
CA GLY A 234 9.22 -6.92 31.05
C GLY A 234 10.57 -7.33 30.45
N LYS A 235 10.62 -8.16 29.40
CA LYS A 235 11.87 -8.45 28.66
C LYS A 235 11.97 -7.64 27.38
N THR A 236 13.20 -7.22 27.05
CA THR A 236 13.43 -6.55 25.76
C THR A 236 13.22 -7.53 24.59
N LYS A 237 12.90 -6.99 23.40
CA LYS A 237 12.77 -7.81 22.20
C LYS A 237 14.03 -8.63 21.90
N SER A 238 15.22 -8.06 22.14
CA SER A 238 16.49 -8.74 21.96
C SER A 238 16.69 -9.89 22.95
N ASP A 239 16.27 -9.72 24.20
CA ASP A 239 16.39 -10.77 25.21
C ASP A 239 15.41 -11.92 24.96
N LYS A 240 14.19 -11.61 24.47
CA LYS A 240 13.25 -12.63 24.00
C LYS A 240 13.83 -13.42 22.82
N ALA A 241 14.43 -12.77 21.84
CA ALA A 241 15.04 -13.45 20.70
C ALA A 241 16.20 -14.38 21.15
N LYS A 242 17.05 -13.94 22.09
CA LYS A 242 18.10 -14.79 22.67
C LYS A 242 17.55 -15.94 23.50
N ALA A 243 16.46 -15.71 24.24
CA ALA A 243 15.81 -16.77 25.02
C ALA A 243 15.21 -17.85 24.10
N ILE A 244 14.59 -17.44 22.98
CA ILE A 244 14.08 -18.36 21.97
C ILE A 244 15.22 -19.13 21.30
N GLU A 245 16.32 -18.47 20.93
CA GLU A 245 17.52 -19.12 20.36
C GLU A 245 18.05 -20.26 21.26
N ARG A 246 18.03 -20.08 22.58
CA ARG A 246 18.47 -21.09 23.56
C ARG A 246 17.57 -22.29 23.67
N LEU A 247 16.32 -22.23 23.19
CA LEU A 247 15.42 -23.38 23.21
C LEU A 247 15.92 -24.52 22.32
N VAL A 248 16.76 -24.24 21.34
CA VAL A 248 17.40 -25.28 20.54
C VAL A 248 18.21 -26.22 21.43
N ASP A 249 18.90 -25.73 22.46
CA ASP A 249 19.66 -26.57 23.39
C ASP A 249 18.78 -27.52 24.27
N ILE A 250 17.47 -27.18 24.38
CA ILE A 250 16.52 -27.91 25.23
C ILE A 250 15.70 -28.91 24.39
N TYR A 251 15.33 -28.56 23.19
CA TYR A 251 14.42 -29.30 22.32
C TYR A 251 15.12 -29.90 21.08
N THR A 252 16.40 -30.23 21.19
CA THR A 252 17.15 -30.92 20.14
C THR A 252 16.86 -32.43 20.20
N VAL A 253 16.48 -33.01 19.08
CA VAL A 253 16.31 -34.46 18.88
C VAL A 253 17.18 -34.89 17.71
N PHE A 254 18.02 -35.93 17.92
CA PHE A 254 18.79 -36.48 16.83
C PHE A 254 18.15 -37.80 16.37
N ASP A 255 17.79 -37.90 15.11
CA ASP A 255 17.32 -39.14 14.49
C ASP A 255 18.49 -40.06 14.20
N GLU A 256 18.52 -41.24 14.81
CA GLU A 256 19.56 -42.25 14.58
C GLU A 256 19.55 -42.85 13.15
N VAL A 257 18.46 -42.65 12.40
CA VAL A 257 18.23 -43.22 11.06
C VAL A 257 18.78 -42.38 9.90
N ASN A 258 18.88 -41.10 10.07
CA ASN A 258 19.45 -40.18 9.07
C ASN A 258 20.83 -39.74 9.54
N THR A 259 21.88 -40.49 9.18
CA THR A 259 23.28 -40.04 9.36
C THR A 259 23.57 -38.93 8.37
N PRO A 260 23.60 -37.71 8.80
CA PRO A 260 23.93 -36.60 7.89
C PRO A 260 25.43 -36.43 7.79
N ASP A 261 25.87 -35.96 6.63
CA ASP A 261 27.25 -35.59 6.34
C ASP A 261 27.80 -34.44 7.20
N LYS A 262 26.99 -33.86 8.12
CA LYS A 262 27.38 -32.73 9.00
C LYS A 262 27.50 -33.17 10.47
N PRO A 263 28.54 -32.69 11.20
CA PRO A 263 28.66 -32.94 12.64
C PRO A 263 27.47 -32.36 13.43
N GLN A 264 26.98 -33.11 14.44
CA GLN A 264 25.84 -32.70 15.28
C GLN A 264 25.95 -31.26 15.84
N LYS A 265 27.14 -30.82 16.22
CA LYS A 265 27.39 -29.44 16.68
C LYS A 265 27.10 -28.39 15.61
N GLU A 266 27.29 -28.72 14.35
CA GLU A 266 27.06 -27.78 13.23
C GLU A 266 25.57 -27.66 12.93
N GLN A 267 24.82 -28.77 13.02
CA GLN A 267 23.36 -28.77 12.90
C GLN A 267 22.69 -27.93 13.99
N VAL A 268 23.09 -28.11 15.24
CA VAL A 268 22.60 -27.28 16.35
C VAL A 268 22.91 -25.79 16.15
N LYS A 269 24.09 -25.47 15.61
CA LYS A 269 24.48 -24.08 15.33
C LYS A 269 23.66 -23.46 14.19
N GLU A 270 23.35 -24.24 13.16
CA GLU A 270 22.47 -23.79 12.07
C GLU A 270 21.06 -23.55 12.58
N ASP A 271 20.47 -24.50 13.32
CA ASP A 271 19.13 -24.36 13.89
C ASP A 271 19.01 -23.16 14.84
N LYS A 272 20.06 -22.85 15.62
CA LYS A 272 20.12 -21.62 16.43
C LYS A 272 20.04 -20.36 15.57
N LYS A 273 20.74 -20.30 14.43
CA LYS A 273 20.67 -19.14 13.53
C LYS A 273 19.28 -19.02 12.91
N THR A 274 18.70 -20.11 12.44
CA THR A 274 17.37 -20.17 11.85
C THR A 274 16.31 -19.74 12.84
N LEU A 275 16.30 -20.30 14.05
CA LEU A 275 15.34 -19.95 15.09
C LEU A 275 15.50 -18.50 15.58
N LYS A 276 16.74 -18.00 15.65
CA LYS A 276 17.02 -16.60 15.96
C LYS A 276 16.51 -15.65 14.86
N ALA A 277 16.70 -16.00 13.59
CA ALA A 277 16.20 -15.22 12.47
C ALA A 277 14.66 -15.17 12.48
N PHE A 278 14.00 -16.31 12.72
CA PHE A 278 12.56 -16.36 12.96
C PHE A 278 12.13 -15.48 14.12
N ALA A 279 12.76 -15.62 15.30
CA ALA A 279 12.45 -14.80 16.47
C ALA A 279 12.61 -13.30 16.20
N ASN A 280 13.65 -12.91 15.49
CA ASN A 280 13.86 -11.52 15.08
C ASN A 280 12.73 -11.00 14.18
N LEU A 281 12.30 -11.79 13.18
CA LEU A 281 11.18 -11.42 12.31
C LEU A 281 9.90 -11.20 13.12
N VAL A 282 9.47 -12.19 13.90
CA VAL A 282 8.21 -12.12 14.64
C VAL A 282 8.21 -11.09 15.77
N LEU A 283 9.37 -10.65 16.23
CA LEU A 283 9.53 -9.52 17.16
C LEU A 283 9.69 -8.16 16.48
N GLY A 284 9.75 -8.13 15.14
CA GLY A 284 9.98 -6.91 14.36
C GLY A 284 11.39 -6.33 14.50
N LEU A 285 12.37 -7.18 14.81
CA LEU A 285 13.80 -6.89 14.73
C LEU A 285 14.33 -7.16 13.31
N SER A 286 15.52 -6.69 13.01
CA SER A 286 16.19 -7.00 11.74
C SER A 286 16.64 -8.47 11.73
N ALA A 287 16.11 -9.27 10.82
CA ALA A 287 16.47 -10.66 10.60
C ALA A 287 17.25 -10.81 9.30
N ASN A 288 18.22 -11.72 9.29
CA ASN A 288 18.93 -12.13 8.09
C ASN A 288 18.17 -13.28 7.44
N LEU A 289 17.63 -13.08 6.25
CA LEU A 289 16.83 -14.07 5.54
C LEU A 289 17.66 -15.26 5.04
N ILE A 290 18.97 -15.10 4.89
CA ILE A 290 19.89 -16.19 4.54
C ILE A 290 19.92 -17.24 5.65
N ASP A 291 19.79 -16.84 6.91
CA ASP A 291 19.78 -17.76 8.06
C ASP A 291 18.46 -18.56 8.11
N LEU A 292 17.39 -18.10 7.44
CA LEU A 292 16.11 -18.78 7.33
C LEU A 292 15.99 -19.68 6.11
N PHE A 293 16.51 -19.25 4.96
CA PHE A 293 16.23 -19.85 3.65
C PHE A 293 17.48 -20.36 2.93
N GLY A 294 18.65 -20.20 3.52
CA GLY A 294 19.92 -20.54 2.89
C GLY A 294 20.49 -19.44 1.98
N SER A 295 21.65 -19.70 1.42
CA SER A 295 22.34 -18.75 0.55
C SER A 295 21.74 -18.74 -0.87
N VAL A 296 21.46 -17.56 -1.39
CA VAL A 296 21.10 -17.32 -2.79
C VAL A 296 22.21 -16.48 -3.43
N GLU A 297 22.66 -16.84 -4.62
CA GLU A 297 23.66 -16.07 -5.36
C GLU A 297 23.10 -14.72 -5.82
N ASP A 298 23.92 -13.68 -5.80
CA ASP A 298 23.63 -12.32 -6.29
C ASP A 298 22.40 -11.62 -5.67
N ILE A 299 22.25 -11.68 -4.34
CA ILE A 299 21.22 -10.91 -3.62
C ILE A 299 21.74 -9.52 -3.26
N ASP A 300 20.93 -8.52 -3.52
CA ASP A 300 21.13 -7.14 -3.03
C ASP A 300 21.14 -7.11 -1.50
N ASP A 301 22.11 -6.47 -0.87
CA ASP A 301 22.25 -6.46 0.61
C ASP A 301 21.01 -5.93 1.33
N ASP A 302 20.25 -5.05 0.68
CA ASP A 302 18.98 -4.51 1.19
C ASP A 302 17.84 -5.56 1.24
N LEU A 303 17.97 -6.69 0.52
CA LEU A 303 17.01 -7.79 0.47
C LEU A 303 17.46 -9.02 1.29
N LYS A 304 18.73 -9.04 1.76
CA LYS A 304 19.22 -10.06 2.69
C LYS A 304 18.69 -9.88 4.10
N LYS A 305 18.40 -8.62 4.48
CA LYS A 305 17.89 -8.27 5.81
C LYS A 305 16.50 -7.67 5.73
N LEU A 306 15.61 -8.22 6.53
CA LEU A 306 14.23 -7.76 6.61
C LEU A 306 13.86 -7.38 8.05
N GLN A 307 13.12 -6.29 8.17
CA GLN A 307 12.45 -5.89 9.40
C GLN A 307 10.96 -5.70 9.10
N ILE A 308 10.11 -6.51 9.76
CA ILE A 308 8.66 -6.47 9.58
C ILE A 308 8.07 -5.42 10.52
N VAL A 309 8.11 -4.13 10.12
CA VAL A 309 7.55 -3.04 10.92
C VAL A 309 6.73 -2.11 10.02
N GLY A 310 5.50 -1.81 10.41
CA GLY A 310 4.61 -0.93 9.65
C GLY A 310 4.34 -1.42 8.23
N ASP A 311 4.35 -0.50 7.26
CA ASP A 311 4.10 -0.80 5.84
C ASP A 311 5.36 -1.26 5.07
N THR A 312 6.52 -1.36 5.75
CA THR A 312 7.82 -1.64 5.11
C THR A 312 7.85 -2.99 4.41
N TYR A 313 7.24 -4.02 5.02
CA TYR A 313 7.15 -5.33 4.41
C TYR A 313 6.22 -5.30 3.19
N ASP A 314 5.04 -4.70 3.32
CA ASP A 314 4.07 -4.62 2.23
C ASP A 314 4.63 -3.88 1.00
N GLU A 315 5.50 -2.88 1.21
CA GLU A 315 6.19 -2.15 0.14
C GLU A 315 7.26 -3.00 -0.56
N LYS A 316 7.99 -3.83 0.19
CA LYS A 316 9.10 -4.66 -0.31
C LYS A 316 8.67 -6.07 -0.72
N ARG A 317 7.45 -6.50 -0.38
CA ARG A 317 7.00 -7.89 -0.58
C ARG A 317 7.18 -8.38 -2.01
N ASP A 318 6.84 -7.55 -2.99
CA ASP A 318 6.95 -7.92 -4.41
C ASP A 318 8.42 -8.04 -4.86
N GLU A 319 9.34 -7.28 -4.27
CA GLU A 319 10.78 -7.37 -4.52
C GLU A 319 11.37 -8.61 -3.81
N LEU A 320 10.93 -8.87 -2.57
CA LEU A 320 11.32 -10.06 -1.82
C LEU A 320 10.81 -11.35 -2.48
N ALA A 321 9.60 -11.36 -3.00
CA ALA A 321 9.04 -12.51 -3.71
C ALA A 321 9.83 -12.88 -4.97
N LYS A 322 10.46 -11.92 -5.65
CA LYS A 322 11.33 -12.18 -6.80
C LYS A 322 12.63 -12.86 -6.42
N VAL A 323 13.09 -12.65 -5.19
CA VAL A 323 14.36 -13.20 -4.68
C VAL A 323 14.12 -14.55 -4.00
N TRP A 324 13.12 -14.60 -3.11
CA TRP A 324 12.86 -15.72 -2.20
C TRP A 324 11.76 -16.65 -2.69
N GLY A 325 11.08 -16.30 -3.78
CA GLY A 325 10.10 -17.16 -4.42
C GLY A 325 8.97 -17.59 -3.51
N ASP A 326 8.71 -18.88 -3.45
CA ASP A 326 7.63 -19.44 -2.65
C ASP A 326 7.86 -19.35 -1.13
N GLU A 327 9.10 -19.11 -0.70
CA GLU A 327 9.47 -18.87 0.70
C GLU A 327 8.88 -17.55 1.25
N ILE A 328 8.40 -16.68 0.38
CA ILE A 328 7.68 -15.45 0.77
C ILE A 328 6.47 -15.75 1.67
N HIS A 329 5.86 -16.94 1.54
CA HIS A 329 4.72 -17.32 2.36
C HIS A 329 5.11 -17.55 3.82
N ILE A 330 6.34 -17.98 4.09
CA ILE A 330 6.88 -18.11 5.44
C ILE A 330 7.01 -16.73 6.09
N ILE A 331 7.47 -15.75 5.31
CA ILE A 331 7.53 -14.35 5.77
C ILE A 331 6.11 -13.79 6.01
N ASP A 332 5.11 -14.11 5.17
CA ASP A 332 3.71 -13.73 5.39
C ASP A 332 3.15 -14.35 6.69
N ASP A 333 3.50 -15.60 7.00
CA ASP A 333 3.11 -16.27 8.24
C ASP A 333 3.84 -15.66 9.45
N CYS A 334 5.14 -15.35 9.36
CA CYS A 334 5.88 -14.59 10.37
C CYS A 334 5.26 -13.20 10.61
N LYS A 335 4.81 -12.53 9.56
CA LYS A 335 4.07 -11.26 9.67
C LYS A 335 2.76 -11.42 10.44
N SER A 336 2.08 -12.52 10.25
CA SER A 336 0.85 -12.83 10.98
C SER A 336 1.10 -13.03 12.49
N VAL A 337 2.22 -13.67 12.87
CA VAL A 337 2.67 -13.79 14.27
C VAL A 337 3.03 -12.41 14.84
N TYR A 338 3.81 -11.61 14.11
CA TYR A 338 4.15 -10.24 14.50
C TYR A 338 2.90 -9.40 14.74
N ASP A 339 1.92 -9.45 13.84
CA ASP A 339 0.67 -8.72 13.97
C ASP A 339 -0.14 -9.16 15.18
N ALA A 340 -0.14 -10.47 15.50
CA ALA A 340 -0.77 -11.00 16.70
C ALA A 340 -0.07 -10.50 17.98
N ILE A 341 1.27 -10.47 18.01
CA ILE A 341 2.04 -9.90 19.13
C ILE A 341 1.73 -8.42 19.31
N ILE A 342 1.70 -7.65 18.22
CA ILE A 342 1.34 -6.21 18.29
C ILE A 342 -0.08 -6.02 18.83
N LEU A 343 -1.05 -6.83 18.36
CA LEU A 343 -2.42 -6.78 18.86
C LEU A 343 -2.50 -7.03 20.38
N MET A 344 -1.77 -8.03 20.85
CA MET A 344 -1.71 -8.34 22.28
C MET A 344 -0.96 -7.27 23.07
N SER A 345 0.00 -6.56 22.46
CA SER A 345 0.71 -5.43 23.10
C SER A 345 -0.12 -4.15 23.19
N ILE A 346 -1.21 -4.02 22.41
CA ILE A 346 -2.10 -2.85 22.44
C ILE A 346 -2.95 -2.82 23.72
N LYS A 347 -3.31 -3.99 24.25
CA LYS A 347 -4.02 -4.14 25.51
C LYS A 347 -3.30 -5.17 26.39
N GLU A 348 -3.35 -5.00 27.68
CA GLU A 348 -2.88 -6.02 28.62
C GLU A 348 -3.80 -7.26 28.56
N PRO A 349 -3.26 -8.46 28.76
CA PRO A 349 -4.05 -9.67 28.82
C PRO A 349 -5.18 -9.54 29.86
N GLY A 350 -6.39 -9.92 29.48
CA GLY A 350 -7.58 -9.86 30.37
C GLY A 350 -8.20 -8.49 30.53
N LEU A 351 -7.59 -7.39 30.08
CA LEU A 351 -8.13 -6.05 30.15
C LEU A 351 -8.72 -5.60 28.81
N THR A 352 -9.66 -4.66 28.86
CA THR A 352 -10.12 -3.94 27.67
C THR A 352 -9.12 -2.85 27.27
N ILE A 353 -9.28 -2.26 26.09
CA ILE A 353 -8.44 -1.13 25.65
C ILE A 353 -8.53 0.02 26.65
N SER A 354 -9.76 0.40 27.05
CA SER A 354 -9.95 1.52 27.96
C SER A 354 -9.32 1.27 29.31
N GLN A 355 -9.44 0.06 29.85
CA GLN A 355 -8.77 -0.32 31.09
C GLN A 355 -7.24 -0.24 30.99
N SER A 356 -6.67 -0.77 29.90
CA SER A 356 -5.22 -0.71 29.64
C SER A 356 -4.73 0.74 29.49
N LYS A 357 -5.52 1.60 28.82
CA LYS A 357 -5.17 3.03 28.67
C LYS A 357 -5.30 3.82 29.97
N VAL A 358 -6.25 3.49 30.82
CA VAL A 358 -6.36 4.06 32.17
C VAL A 358 -5.15 3.66 33.01
N LYS A 359 -4.81 2.37 33.04
CA LYS A 359 -3.63 1.88 33.78
C LYS A 359 -2.34 2.56 33.31
N ALA A 360 -2.17 2.75 31.98
CA ALA A 360 -1.02 3.47 31.43
C ALA A 360 -1.01 4.96 31.85
N PHE A 361 -2.18 5.59 31.99
CA PHE A 361 -2.29 6.97 32.44
C PHE A 361 -1.92 7.10 33.93
N ASP A 362 -2.41 6.21 34.78
CA ASP A 362 -2.14 6.21 36.22
C ASP A 362 -0.64 5.96 36.46
N LYS A 363 -0.06 4.93 35.83
CA LYS A 363 1.39 4.68 35.88
C LYS A 363 2.21 5.88 35.40
N HIS A 364 1.79 6.54 34.31
CA HIS A 364 2.48 7.75 33.84
C HIS A 364 2.48 8.86 34.89
N LYS A 365 1.38 9.05 35.61
CA LYS A 365 1.30 10.02 36.71
C LYS A 365 2.23 9.66 37.89
N GLU A 366 2.23 8.39 38.26
CA GLU A 366 3.08 7.89 39.36
C GLU A 366 4.56 8.05 39.01
N ASP A 367 4.99 7.55 37.85
CA ASP A 367 6.37 7.68 37.34
C ASP A 367 6.79 9.17 37.28
N LEU A 368 5.88 10.05 36.82
CA LEU A 368 6.16 11.48 36.68
C LEU A 368 6.37 12.16 38.07
N VAL A 369 5.64 11.75 39.08
CA VAL A 369 5.82 12.26 40.45
C VAL A 369 7.21 11.85 40.97
N ILE A 370 7.58 10.57 40.78
CA ILE A 370 8.88 10.06 41.21
C ILE A 370 10.01 10.77 40.46
N LEU A 371 9.93 10.86 39.12
CA LEU A 371 10.95 11.54 38.32
C LEU A 371 11.08 13.02 38.66
N LYS A 372 9.96 13.72 38.92
CA LYS A 372 9.98 15.12 39.35
C LYS A 372 10.59 15.28 40.74
N SER A 373 10.31 14.40 41.68
CA SER A 373 10.91 14.45 43.04
C SER A 373 12.42 14.26 42.96
N LEU A 374 12.88 13.29 42.17
CA LEU A 374 14.29 12.99 41.97
C LEU A 374 15.07 14.15 41.32
N LEU A 375 14.49 14.81 40.33
CA LEU A 375 15.16 15.89 39.61
C LEU A 375 15.02 17.28 40.25
N LYS A 376 14.14 17.45 41.23
CA LYS A 376 14.00 18.72 42.01
C LYS A 376 15.27 19.12 42.77
N LEU A 377 16.15 18.19 43.05
CA LEU A 377 17.42 18.40 43.74
C LEU A 377 18.36 19.33 42.92
N ASP A 378 18.28 19.29 41.59
CA ASP A 378 18.98 20.23 40.71
C ASP A 378 17.97 21.02 39.85
N ARG A 379 17.85 22.31 40.16
CA ARG A 379 16.92 23.24 39.53
C ARG A 379 17.18 23.41 38.02
N ASN A 380 18.44 23.33 37.58
CA ASN A 380 18.79 23.50 36.18
C ASN A 380 18.35 22.25 35.38
N VAL A 381 18.66 21.06 35.88
CA VAL A 381 18.26 19.80 35.32
C VAL A 381 16.72 19.69 35.29
N TYR A 382 16.05 20.08 36.37
CA TYR A 382 14.59 20.10 36.43
C TYR A 382 13.96 21.00 35.33
N ASN A 383 14.48 22.23 35.19
CA ASN A 383 13.98 23.16 34.17
C ASN A 383 14.27 22.67 32.75
N GLU A 384 15.44 22.09 32.51
CA GLU A 384 15.77 21.51 31.22
C GLU A 384 14.86 20.33 30.86
N MET A 385 14.59 19.45 31.80
CA MET A 385 13.73 18.28 31.58
C MET A 385 12.26 18.65 31.36
N PHE A 386 11.68 19.58 32.17
CA PHE A 386 10.24 19.78 32.20
C PHE A 386 9.75 21.13 31.64
N LYS A 387 10.63 22.10 31.41
CA LYS A 387 10.25 23.44 30.96
C LYS A 387 10.90 23.88 29.65
N SER A 388 12.06 23.33 29.30
CA SER A 388 12.81 23.76 28.13
C SER A 388 12.19 23.23 26.85
N ASP A 389 11.96 24.15 25.89
CA ASP A 389 11.48 23.81 24.52
C ASP A 389 12.60 23.96 23.50
N LYS A 390 13.88 23.89 23.93
CA LYS A 390 15.07 24.04 23.09
C LYS A 390 15.12 22.90 22.08
N LYS A 391 15.28 23.23 20.79
CA LYS A 391 15.39 22.25 19.70
C LYS A 391 16.52 21.24 19.93
N GLY A 392 16.25 19.98 19.61
CA GLY A 392 17.22 18.89 19.72
C GLY A 392 17.37 18.29 21.13
N LEU A 393 16.63 18.76 22.13
CA LEU A 393 16.53 18.08 23.41
C LEU A 393 15.57 16.90 23.34
N HIS A 394 15.96 15.79 23.94
CA HIS A 394 15.13 14.60 24.11
C HIS A 394 14.48 14.54 25.49
N ASN A 395 14.01 15.71 25.96
CA ASN A 395 13.42 15.89 27.28
C ASN A 395 11.94 15.50 27.33
N TYR A 396 11.34 15.57 28.52
CA TYR A 396 9.92 15.25 28.76
C TYR A 396 8.97 16.12 27.93
N VAL A 397 9.28 17.42 27.73
CA VAL A 397 8.43 18.33 26.93
C VAL A 397 8.32 17.85 25.48
N HIS A 398 9.41 17.42 24.89
CA HIS A 398 9.41 16.88 23.52
C HIS A 398 8.83 15.48 23.46
N TYR A 399 9.05 14.65 24.48
CA TYR A 399 8.49 13.30 24.56
C TYR A 399 6.96 13.30 24.56
N ILE A 400 6.31 14.15 25.38
CA ILE A 400 4.83 14.24 25.40
C ILE A 400 4.22 14.91 24.17
N LYS A 401 4.96 15.81 23.49
CA LYS A 401 4.50 16.47 22.26
C LYS A 401 4.51 15.56 21.03
N GLN A 402 5.22 14.45 21.09
CA GLN A 402 5.30 13.41 20.04
C GLN A 402 5.48 13.96 18.61
N GLY A 403 6.50 14.76 18.41
CA GLY A 403 6.97 15.10 17.07
C GLY A 403 5.96 15.82 16.18
N ARG A 404 5.52 17.00 16.58
CA ARG A 404 4.76 17.88 15.69
C ARG A 404 5.63 18.40 14.55
N THR A 405 6.95 18.42 14.71
CA THR A 405 7.96 18.74 13.69
C THR A 405 9.13 17.76 13.80
N GLU A 406 9.91 17.56 12.72
CA GLU A 406 11.12 16.74 12.75
C GLU A 406 12.14 17.24 13.80
N GLU A 407 12.20 18.54 14.03
CA GLU A 407 13.13 19.19 14.98
C GLU A 407 12.74 19.01 16.46
N THR A 408 11.47 18.69 16.74
CA THR A 408 10.92 18.44 18.08
C THR A 408 10.52 16.97 18.27
N SER A 409 10.90 16.11 17.34
CA SER A 409 10.67 14.68 17.41
C SER A 409 11.53 14.06 18.51
N CYS A 410 10.90 13.39 19.47
CA CYS A 410 11.56 12.64 20.51
C CYS A 410 10.95 11.25 20.57
N SER A 411 11.72 10.23 20.18
CA SER A 411 11.28 8.84 20.33
C SER A 411 11.34 8.41 21.80
N ARG A 412 10.68 7.30 22.12
CA ARG A 412 10.77 6.73 23.47
C ARG A 412 12.21 6.33 23.81
N GLU A 413 12.92 5.76 22.86
CA GLU A 413 14.30 5.35 22.99
C GLU A 413 15.23 6.55 23.24
N ASP A 414 15.03 7.66 22.53
CA ASP A 414 15.84 8.87 22.71
C ASP A 414 15.56 9.51 24.06
N PHE A 415 14.28 9.56 24.49
CA PHE A 415 13.90 10.05 25.82
C PHE A 415 14.52 9.18 26.93
N TYR A 416 14.49 7.86 26.79
CA TYR A 416 15.06 6.95 27.78
C TYR A 416 16.57 7.07 27.86
N LYS A 417 17.30 7.17 26.75
CA LYS A 417 18.74 7.43 26.73
C LYS A 417 19.09 8.74 27.41
N TYR A 418 18.32 9.80 27.11
CA TYR A 418 18.53 11.11 27.70
C TYR A 418 18.25 11.09 29.22
N THR A 419 17.15 10.52 29.65
CA THR A 419 16.76 10.40 31.06
C THR A 419 17.76 9.53 31.82
N LYS A 420 18.18 8.37 31.27
CA LYS A 420 19.15 7.47 31.87
C LYS A 420 20.47 8.21 32.20
N LYS A 421 21.02 8.94 31.20
CA LYS A 421 22.27 9.72 31.36
C LYS A 421 22.19 10.73 32.49
N ILE A 422 21.03 11.40 32.66
CA ILE A 422 20.82 12.35 33.78
C ILE A 422 20.72 11.63 35.10
N VAL A 423 19.90 10.59 35.19
CA VAL A 423 19.59 9.87 36.42
C VAL A 423 20.82 9.10 36.93
N GLU A 424 21.65 8.54 36.07
CA GLU A 424 22.91 7.86 36.46
C GLU A 424 23.85 8.79 37.22
N GLY A 425 23.89 10.08 36.86
CA GLY A 425 24.72 11.11 37.53
C GLY A 425 24.25 11.57 38.91
N LEU A 426 23.07 11.13 39.37
CA LEU A 426 22.51 11.52 40.67
C LEU A 426 22.94 10.57 41.78
N ALA A 427 22.81 11.03 43.06
CA ALA A 427 23.08 10.20 44.20
C ALA A 427 22.15 8.97 44.26
N ASP A 428 22.65 7.88 44.83
CA ASP A 428 21.90 6.64 44.92
C ASP A 428 20.69 6.79 45.85
N SER A 429 19.54 6.38 45.32
CA SER A 429 18.27 6.37 46.05
C SER A 429 17.34 5.30 45.46
N LYS A 430 16.32 4.93 46.23
CA LYS A 430 15.28 3.98 45.77
C LYS A 430 14.57 4.49 44.51
N ASP A 431 14.33 5.80 44.43
CA ASP A 431 13.70 6.44 43.28
C ASP A 431 14.58 6.38 42.03
N LYS A 432 15.91 6.54 42.20
CA LYS A 432 16.88 6.36 41.12
C LYS A 432 16.88 4.92 40.60
N GLU A 433 16.95 3.96 41.51
CA GLU A 433 16.90 2.53 41.14
C GLU A 433 15.61 2.17 40.40
N TYR A 434 14.47 2.65 40.90
CA TYR A 434 13.17 2.46 40.27
C TYR A 434 13.16 3.02 38.84
N ILE A 435 13.57 4.28 38.63
CA ILE A 435 13.56 4.91 37.30
C ILE A 435 14.50 4.19 36.33
N LEU A 436 15.69 3.77 36.80
CA LEU A 436 16.62 3.02 35.93
C LEU A 436 16.06 1.64 35.54
N ASN A 437 15.43 0.94 36.50
CA ASN A 437 14.78 -0.33 36.24
C ASN A 437 13.62 -0.19 35.22
N GLU A 438 12.76 0.83 35.39
CA GLU A 438 11.66 1.11 34.47
C GLU A 438 12.15 1.50 33.06
N ILE A 439 13.31 2.16 32.96
CA ILE A 439 13.95 2.43 31.66
C ILE A 439 14.44 1.12 31.02
N GLU A 440 15.06 0.23 31.78
CA GLU A 440 15.53 -1.07 31.27
C GLU A 440 14.38 -1.95 30.81
N LEU A 441 13.30 -1.98 31.57
CA LEU A 441 12.05 -2.66 31.19
C LEU A 441 11.27 -1.95 30.07
N GLN A 442 11.68 -0.78 29.66
CA GLN A 442 11.03 0.07 28.67
C GLN A 442 9.58 0.45 29.02
N THR A 443 9.30 0.60 30.29
CA THR A 443 7.96 0.84 30.86
C THR A 443 7.83 2.20 31.51
N LEU A 444 8.88 3.01 31.61
CA LEU A 444 8.85 4.34 32.20
C LEU A 444 7.92 5.30 31.44
N LEU A 445 7.06 6.03 32.18
CA LEU A 445 6.19 7.09 31.64
C LEU A 445 5.43 6.64 30.37
N PRO A 446 4.62 5.56 30.42
CA PRO A 446 3.91 5.06 29.27
C PRO A 446 2.91 6.09 28.74
N LEU A 447 2.87 6.32 27.44
CA LEU A 447 1.92 7.25 26.82
C LEU A 447 0.64 6.50 26.41
N GLN A 448 -0.54 7.09 26.69
CA GLN A 448 -1.82 6.56 26.22
C GLN A 448 -1.90 6.47 24.68
N ARG A 449 -1.21 7.37 24.00
CA ARG A 449 -1.18 7.50 22.55
C ARG A 449 0.25 7.54 22.07
N ILE A 450 0.73 6.45 21.50
CA ILE A 450 1.99 6.40 20.77
C ILE A 450 1.69 5.99 19.31
N LYS A 451 2.62 6.32 18.43
CA LYS A 451 2.49 6.05 16.99
C LYS A 451 2.19 4.56 16.73
N ASP A 452 2.80 3.69 17.51
CA ASP A 452 2.70 2.23 17.36
C ASP A 452 1.41 1.64 17.95
N ASN A 453 0.84 2.21 19.01
CA ASN A 453 -0.46 1.79 19.54
C ASN A 453 -1.61 2.71 19.13
N GLY A 454 -1.38 3.62 18.17
CA GLY A 454 -2.41 4.41 17.52
C GLY A 454 -3.25 3.64 16.49
N VAL A 455 -2.85 2.42 16.14
CA VAL A 455 -3.50 1.56 15.14
C VAL A 455 -4.27 0.46 15.83
N ILE A 456 -5.33 0.83 16.56
CA ILE A 456 -6.22 -0.12 17.23
C ILE A 456 -7.17 -0.74 16.21
N PRO A 457 -7.30 -2.09 16.13
CA PRO A 457 -8.31 -2.73 15.30
C PRO A 457 -9.72 -2.33 15.72
N TYR A 458 -10.62 -2.17 14.73
CA TYR A 458 -12.00 -1.79 15.02
C TYR A 458 -12.73 -2.82 15.89
N GLN A 459 -12.37 -4.10 15.81
CA GLN A 459 -12.95 -5.19 16.57
C GLN A 459 -12.87 -4.96 18.08
N LEU A 460 -11.72 -4.46 18.54
CA LEU A 460 -11.53 -4.16 19.97
C LEU A 460 -12.38 -2.96 20.43
N HIS A 461 -12.60 -2.00 19.56
CA HIS A 461 -13.56 -0.92 19.81
C HIS A 461 -15.01 -1.42 19.79
N LEU A 462 -15.29 -2.43 18.95
CA LEU A 462 -16.62 -3.05 18.86
C LEU A 462 -16.97 -3.81 20.13
N GLU A 463 -16.01 -4.54 20.72
CA GLU A 463 -16.22 -5.22 22.00
C GLU A 463 -16.66 -4.22 23.09
N GLU A 464 -15.93 -3.13 23.24
CA GLU A 464 -16.27 -2.10 24.23
C GLU A 464 -17.61 -1.42 23.92
N LEU A 465 -17.88 -1.11 22.64
CA LEU A 465 -19.16 -0.51 22.23
C LEU A 465 -20.33 -1.40 22.60
N LYS A 466 -20.24 -2.71 22.34
CA LYS A 466 -21.31 -3.67 22.70
C LYS A 466 -21.55 -3.68 24.22
N VAL A 467 -20.50 -3.79 25.02
CA VAL A 467 -20.64 -3.78 26.49
C VAL A 467 -21.24 -2.47 27.01
N ILE A 468 -20.82 -1.31 26.46
CA ILE A 468 -21.40 -0.01 26.83
C ILE A 468 -22.89 0.04 26.48
N LEU A 469 -23.26 -0.38 25.27
CA LEU A 469 -24.66 -0.35 24.83
C LEU A 469 -25.54 -1.32 25.63
N ASP A 470 -25.04 -2.51 25.96
CA ASP A 470 -25.73 -3.49 26.78
C ASP A 470 -25.97 -2.96 28.19
N LYS A 471 -24.95 -2.32 28.81
CA LYS A 471 -25.08 -1.75 30.17
C LYS A 471 -26.00 -0.52 30.23
N CYS A 472 -25.95 0.32 29.21
CA CYS A 472 -26.77 1.55 29.17
C CYS A 472 -28.16 1.31 28.56
N GLY A 473 -28.36 0.26 27.76
CA GLY A 473 -29.60 -0.03 27.07
C GLY A 473 -30.88 0.04 27.93
N PRO A 474 -30.90 -0.59 29.12
CA PRO A 474 -32.08 -0.54 29.98
C PRO A 474 -32.49 0.88 30.42
N LYS A 475 -31.55 1.81 30.46
CA LYS A 475 -31.77 3.20 30.89
C LYS A 475 -32.16 4.13 29.73
N PHE A 476 -31.94 3.73 28.49
CA PHE A 476 -32.17 4.54 27.29
C PHE A 476 -33.06 3.80 26.27
N PRO A 477 -34.40 3.87 26.42
CA PRO A 477 -35.34 3.15 25.52
C PRO A 477 -35.17 3.47 24.03
N PHE A 478 -34.68 4.69 23.68
CA PHE A 478 -34.44 5.06 22.29
C PHE A 478 -33.43 4.16 21.58
N LEU A 479 -32.51 3.52 22.30
CA LEU A 479 -31.52 2.59 21.74
C LEU A 479 -32.19 1.35 21.12
N HIS A 480 -33.37 0.98 21.58
CA HIS A 480 -34.17 -0.16 21.09
C HIS A 480 -35.19 0.24 20.02
N THR A 481 -35.37 1.54 19.75
CA THR A 481 -36.27 2.01 18.70
C THR A 481 -35.84 1.53 17.34
N VAL A 482 -36.74 0.84 16.63
CA VAL A 482 -36.46 0.27 15.30
C VAL A 482 -36.90 1.24 14.22
N SER A 483 -36.02 1.54 13.29
CA SER A 483 -36.30 2.24 12.03
C SER A 483 -35.45 1.65 10.92
N ASP A 484 -35.96 1.62 9.69
CA ASP A 484 -35.32 0.97 8.55
C ASP A 484 -34.91 -0.50 8.82
N GLY A 485 -35.70 -1.23 9.62
CA GLY A 485 -35.45 -2.63 9.96
C GLY A 485 -34.34 -2.88 11.00
N PHE A 486 -33.76 -1.84 11.60
CA PHE A 486 -32.66 -1.95 12.59
C PHE A 486 -32.93 -1.05 13.79
N SER A 487 -32.62 -1.54 15.00
CA SER A 487 -32.60 -0.74 16.21
C SER A 487 -31.45 0.29 16.16
N VAL A 488 -31.52 1.34 16.99
CA VAL A 488 -30.43 2.32 17.10
C VAL A 488 -29.12 1.63 17.51
N THR A 489 -29.18 0.68 18.45
CA THR A 489 -28.02 -0.16 18.86
C THR A 489 -27.38 -0.87 17.66
N GLU A 490 -28.19 -1.55 16.84
CA GLU A 490 -27.68 -2.23 15.65
C GLU A 490 -27.12 -1.26 14.61
N LYS A 491 -27.73 -0.09 14.44
CA LYS A 491 -27.20 0.97 13.57
C LYS A 491 -25.84 1.48 14.03
N LEU A 492 -25.63 1.67 15.34
CA LEU A 492 -24.35 2.07 15.91
C LEU A 492 -23.25 1.00 15.67
N ILE A 493 -23.57 -0.27 15.86
CA ILE A 493 -22.68 -1.40 15.56
C ILE A 493 -22.31 -1.41 14.07
N LYS A 494 -23.33 -1.34 13.20
CA LYS A 494 -23.10 -1.28 11.75
C LYS A 494 -22.27 -0.07 11.33
N MET A 495 -22.43 1.09 11.96
CA MET A 495 -21.61 2.28 11.70
C MET A 495 -20.12 2.06 12.03
N LEU A 496 -19.81 1.28 13.05
CA LEU A 496 -18.45 0.93 13.40
C LEU A 496 -17.85 -0.10 12.43
N GLU A 497 -18.59 -1.13 12.08
CA GLU A 497 -18.16 -2.22 11.19
C GLU A 497 -18.12 -1.82 9.72
N PHE A 498 -18.94 -0.85 9.32
CA PHE A 498 -19.12 -0.51 7.92
C PHE A 498 -17.89 0.14 7.28
N ARG A 499 -17.38 -0.50 6.21
CA ARG A 499 -16.37 0.05 5.33
C ARG A 499 -16.89 0.12 3.90
N ILE A 500 -16.82 1.30 3.30
CA ILE A 500 -17.10 1.40 1.87
C ILE A 500 -15.94 0.74 1.13
N PRO A 501 -16.20 -0.32 0.35
CA PRO A 501 -15.17 -0.93 -0.47
C PRO A 501 -14.54 0.10 -1.42
N TYR A 502 -13.22 0.05 -1.60
CA TYR A 502 -12.52 1.03 -2.43
C TYR A 502 -12.98 1.03 -3.88
N TYR A 503 -13.39 -0.14 -4.37
CA TYR A 503 -13.89 -0.34 -5.73
C TYR A 503 -15.32 0.19 -5.94
N VAL A 504 -16.08 0.50 -4.90
CA VAL A 504 -17.39 1.16 -5.04
C VAL A 504 -17.24 2.65 -5.33
N GLY A 505 -16.18 3.26 -4.83
CA GLY A 505 -15.88 4.67 -5.10
C GLY A 505 -16.73 5.67 -4.31
N PRO A 506 -16.79 6.90 -4.78
CA PRO A 506 -17.59 7.96 -4.16
C PRO A 506 -19.08 7.66 -4.25
N LEU A 507 -19.80 7.82 -3.13
CA LEU A 507 -21.24 7.62 -3.05
C LEU A 507 -22.05 8.90 -3.29
N ASN A 508 -21.40 10.03 -3.52
CA ASN A 508 -22.06 11.31 -3.73
C ASN A 508 -22.75 11.34 -5.10
N THR A 509 -24.06 11.60 -5.11
CA THR A 509 -24.87 11.68 -6.32
C THR A 509 -24.48 12.80 -7.28
N HIS A 510 -23.88 13.88 -6.76
CA HIS A 510 -23.39 14.98 -7.58
C HIS A 510 -22.19 14.62 -8.49
N HIS A 511 -21.60 13.46 -8.29
CA HIS A 511 -20.45 12.98 -9.03
C HIS A 511 -20.77 11.73 -9.88
N ASN A 512 -22.04 11.38 -10.07
CA ASN A 512 -22.40 10.27 -10.94
C ASN A 512 -22.07 10.60 -12.40
N ILE A 513 -21.68 9.58 -13.15
CA ILE A 513 -21.34 9.69 -14.58
C ILE A 513 -22.52 10.25 -15.37
N ASP A 514 -23.76 9.83 -15.05
CA ASP A 514 -24.99 10.32 -15.68
C ASP A 514 -25.21 11.84 -15.53
N ASN A 515 -24.58 12.46 -14.54
CA ASN A 515 -24.60 13.91 -14.29
C ASN A 515 -23.30 14.61 -14.67
N GLY A 516 -22.48 14.01 -15.56
CA GLY A 516 -21.17 14.54 -15.94
C GLY A 516 -20.09 14.43 -14.86
N GLY A 517 -20.31 13.60 -13.82
CA GLY A 517 -19.35 13.34 -12.76
C GLY A 517 -18.45 12.14 -13.07
N PHE A 518 -17.52 11.86 -12.16
CA PHE A 518 -16.52 10.79 -12.28
C PHE A 518 -16.79 9.62 -11.30
N SER A 519 -17.94 9.53 -10.68
CA SER A 519 -18.29 8.45 -9.76
C SER A 519 -18.79 7.22 -10.54
N TRP A 520 -18.13 6.11 -10.37
CA TRP A 520 -18.47 4.83 -10.97
C TRP A 520 -19.36 3.94 -10.11
N ALA A 521 -19.81 4.43 -8.95
CA ALA A 521 -20.71 3.67 -8.08
C ALA A 521 -22.07 3.46 -8.75
N VAL A 522 -22.44 2.21 -8.97
CA VAL A 522 -23.71 1.84 -9.56
C VAL A 522 -24.75 1.69 -8.47
N ARG A 523 -25.87 2.40 -8.59
CA ARG A 523 -26.97 2.37 -7.63
C ARG A 523 -28.07 1.42 -8.11
N LYS A 524 -28.60 0.63 -7.17
CA LYS A 524 -29.84 -0.15 -7.35
C LYS A 524 -31.08 0.73 -7.10
N GLN A 525 -30.98 1.64 -6.12
CA GLN A 525 -32.05 2.53 -5.69
C GLN A 525 -31.54 3.94 -5.43
N ALA A 526 -32.39 4.92 -5.66
CA ALA A 526 -32.14 6.32 -5.33
C ALA A 526 -32.15 6.57 -3.80
N GLY A 527 -31.68 7.74 -3.39
CA GLY A 527 -31.71 8.22 -2.01
C GLY A 527 -30.39 8.10 -1.25
N ARG A 528 -30.41 8.50 0.01
CA ARG A 528 -29.22 8.54 0.88
C ARG A 528 -28.74 7.12 1.19
N VAL A 529 -27.43 6.90 1.04
CA VAL A 529 -26.78 5.63 1.40
C VAL A 529 -26.25 5.73 2.83
N THR A 530 -26.62 4.76 3.66
CA THR A 530 -26.20 4.61 5.06
C THR A 530 -25.51 3.26 5.27
N PRO A 531 -24.82 3.04 6.39
CA PRO A 531 -24.20 1.75 6.70
C PRO A 531 -25.18 0.56 6.73
N TRP A 532 -26.45 0.79 7.01
CA TRP A 532 -27.45 -0.26 7.14
C TRP A 532 -28.24 -0.52 5.86
N ASN A 533 -28.30 0.43 4.90
CA ASN A 533 -28.99 0.24 3.62
C ASN A 533 -28.05 0.13 2.41
N PHE A 534 -26.76 0.03 2.65
CA PHE A 534 -25.73 0.05 1.59
C PHE A 534 -25.93 -1.08 0.57
N GLU A 535 -26.20 -2.31 1.03
CA GLU A 535 -26.36 -3.49 0.18
C GLU A 535 -27.61 -3.41 -0.71
N GLU A 536 -28.66 -2.76 -0.20
CA GLU A 536 -29.91 -2.56 -0.95
C GLU A 536 -29.74 -1.49 -2.02
N LYS A 537 -28.98 -0.43 -1.71
CA LYS A 537 -28.86 0.74 -2.58
C LYS A 537 -27.71 0.69 -3.56
N ILE A 538 -26.66 -0.09 -3.29
CA ILE A 538 -25.44 -0.15 -4.10
C ILE A 538 -25.27 -1.54 -4.71
N ASP A 539 -25.07 -1.57 -6.02
CA ASP A 539 -24.66 -2.77 -6.75
C ASP A 539 -23.13 -2.88 -6.70
N ARG A 540 -22.64 -3.77 -5.85
CA ARG A 540 -21.19 -3.94 -5.65
C ARG A 540 -20.51 -4.51 -6.87
N GLU A 541 -21.11 -5.50 -7.52
CA GLU A 541 -20.49 -6.19 -8.66
C GLU A 541 -20.38 -5.26 -9.87
N LYS A 542 -21.45 -4.55 -10.20
CA LYS A 542 -21.43 -3.55 -11.27
C LYS A 542 -20.51 -2.37 -10.95
N SER A 543 -20.48 -1.92 -9.69
CA SER A 543 -19.54 -0.88 -9.26
C SER A 543 -18.10 -1.31 -9.35
N ALA A 544 -17.79 -2.58 -9.02
CA ALA A 544 -16.45 -3.14 -9.17
C ALA A 544 -16.05 -3.25 -10.65
N ALA A 545 -16.95 -3.72 -11.50
CA ALA A 545 -16.72 -3.79 -12.94
C ALA A 545 -16.44 -2.39 -13.54
N ALA A 546 -17.24 -1.38 -13.17
CA ALA A 546 -17.05 0.00 -13.57
C ALA A 546 -15.71 0.58 -13.06
N PHE A 547 -15.33 0.25 -11.81
CA PHE A 547 -14.04 0.63 -11.24
C PHE A 547 -12.86 0.10 -12.04
N ILE A 548 -12.91 -1.19 -12.39
CA ILE A 548 -11.86 -1.83 -13.18
C ILE A 548 -11.77 -1.20 -14.56
N LYS A 549 -12.93 -1.02 -15.21
CA LYS A 549 -12.99 -0.34 -16.51
C LYS A 549 -12.31 1.04 -16.48
N ASN A 550 -12.42 1.78 -15.37
CA ASN A 550 -11.80 3.09 -15.20
C ASN A 550 -10.31 3.05 -14.85
N LEU A 551 -9.81 1.92 -14.34
CA LEU A 551 -8.41 1.77 -13.94
C LEU A 551 -7.55 1.04 -14.97
N THR A 552 -8.14 0.18 -15.76
CA THR A 552 -7.44 -0.59 -16.76
C THR A 552 -7.43 0.15 -18.10
N ASN A 553 -6.25 0.22 -18.69
CA ASN A 553 -6.15 0.59 -20.09
C ASN A 553 -6.81 -0.49 -20.95
N LYS A 554 -7.22 -0.10 -22.15
CA LYS A 554 -7.60 -1.06 -23.20
C LYS A 554 -6.34 -1.63 -23.84
N CYS A 555 -6.51 -2.68 -24.63
CA CYS A 555 -5.43 -3.31 -25.38
C CYS A 555 -4.68 -2.30 -26.23
N THR A 556 -3.34 -2.40 -26.25
CA THR A 556 -2.49 -1.46 -27.00
C THR A 556 -2.75 -1.53 -28.51
N TYR A 557 -3.08 -2.70 -29.03
CA TYR A 557 -3.23 -2.94 -30.46
C TYR A 557 -4.68 -3.07 -30.94
N LEU A 558 -5.56 -3.61 -30.08
CA LEU A 558 -6.98 -3.79 -30.42
C LEU A 558 -7.84 -2.78 -29.65
N PHE A 559 -8.51 -1.89 -30.36
CA PHE A 559 -9.37 -0.88 -29.76
C PHE A 559 -10.56 -1.52 -29.03
N GLY A 560 -10.88 -0.97 -27.87
CA GLY A 560 -12.04 -1.42 -27.09
C GLY A 560 -11.87 -2.71 -26.30
N GLU A 561 -10.85 -3.54 -26.61
CA GLU A 561 -10.61 -4.81 -25.93
C GLU A 561 -10.02 -4.64 -24.54
N ASP A 562 -10.49 -5.43 -23.57
CA ASP A 562 -9.99 -5.43 -22.20
C ASP A 562 -8.65 -6.15 -22.10
N VAL A 563 -7.78 -5.65 -21.25
CA VAL A 563 -6.48 -6.25 -21.00
C VAL A 563 -6.55 -7.35 -19.94
N LEU A 564 -5.64 -8.32 -20.01
CA LEU A 564 -5.49 -9.37 -19.02
C LEU A 564 -4.77 -8.86 -17.76
N PRO A 565 -5.04 -9.44 -16.56
CA PRO A 565 -4.17 -9.26 -15.41
C PRO A 565 -2.74 -9.68 -15.72
N LYS A 566 -1.74 -9.03 -15.14
CA LYS A 566 -0.33 -9.46 -15.30
C LYS A 566 -0.09 -10.88 -14.81
N SER A 567 -0.80 -11.30 -13.77
CA SER A 567 -0.72 -12.65 -13.21
C SER A 567 -1.61 -13.67 -13.92
N SER A 568 -2.35 -13.29 -14.98
CA SER A 568 -3.06 -14.24 -15.84
C SER A 568 -2.09 -15.30 -16.36
N LEU A 569 -2.51 -16.56 -16.40
CA LEU A 569 -1.68 -17.65 -16.87
C LEU A 569 -1.21 -17.41 -18.32
N LEU A 570 -2.12 -16.97 -19.17
CA LEU A 570 -1.83 -16.63 -20.55
C LEU A 570 -0.86 -15.43 -20.67
N TYR A 571 -1.09 -14.38 -19.85
CA TYR A 571 -0.26 -13.18 -19.94
C TYR A 571 1.14 -13.40 -19.35
N SER A 572 1.26 -14.13 -18.25
CA SER A 572 2.57 -14.48 -17.66
C SER A 572 3.37 -15.40 -18.56
N GLU A 573 2.72 -16.36 -19.22
CA GLU A 573 3.34 -17.20 -20.25
C GLU A 573 3.84 -16.36 -21.44
N PHE A 574 3.00 -15.46 -21.95
CA PHE A 574 3.38 -14.54 -23.01
C PHE A 574 4.62 -13.72 -22.63
N MET A 575 4.63 -13.14 -21.44
CA MET A 575 5.76 -12.33 -20.98
C MET A 575 7.05 -13.13 -20.86
N LEU A 576 6.97 -14.36 -20.32
CA LEU A 576 8.11 -15.26 -20.21
C LEU A 576 8.63 -15.67 -21.60
N LEU A 577 7.74 -16.09 -22.50
CA LEU A 577 8.10 -16.46 -23.87
C LEU A 577 8.74 -15.28 -24.63
N ASN A 578 8.21 -14.07 -24.41
CA ASN A 578 8.76 -12.87 -25.06
C ASN A 578 10.20 -12.56 -24.58
N GLU A 579 10.56 -12.87 -23.35
CA GLU A 579 11.94 -12.77 -22.86
C GLU A 579 12.81 -13.94 -23.37
N LEU A 580 12.32 -15.18 -23.27
CA LEU A 580 13.06 -16.36 -23.71
C LEU A 580 13.37 -16.34 -25.22
N ASN A 581 12.44 -15.86 -26.04
CA ASN A 581 12.63 -15.78 -27.50
C ASN A 581 13.65 -14.69 -27.91
N ASN A 582 14.03 -13.79 -26.99
CA ASN A 582 15.14 -12.86 -27.20
C ASN A 582 16.50 -13.47 -26.88
N VAL A 583 16.54 -14.55 -26.07
CA VAL A 583 17.80 -15.16 -25.64
C VAL A 583 18.50 -15.82 -26.82
N ARG A 584 19.79 -15.54 -26.97
CA ARG A 584 20.65 -16.15 -27.97
C ARG A 584 21.84 -16.82 -27.29
N ILE A 585 22.12 -18.05 -27.66
CA ILE A 585 23.27 -18.85 -27.24
C ILE A 585 24.21 -18.97 -28.40
N ASP A 586 25.41 -18.43 -28.31
CA ASP A 586 26.42 -18.37 -29.40
C ASP A 586 25.81 -17.83 -30.71
N GLY A 587 24.99 -16.76 -30.58
CA GLY A 587 24.29 -16.10 -31.69
C GLY A 587 23.04 -16.81 -32.22
N LYS A 588 22.71 -18.01 -31.73
CA LYS A 588 21.53 -18.80 -32.13
C LYS A 588 20.41 -18.69 -31.12
N ALA A 589 19.16 -18.67 -31.59
CA ALA A 589 17.99 -18.71 -30.73
C ALA A 589 17.90 -20.05 -29.97
N LEU A 590 17.25 -20.04 -28.81
CA LEU A 590 16.96 -21.25 -28.04
C LEU A 590 16.11 -22.20 -28.90
N ALA A 591 16.57 -23.46 -29.07
CA ALA A 591 15.78 -24.48 -29.70
C ALA A 591 14.49 -24.73 -28.93
N GLN A 592 13.39 -25.03 -29.63
CA GLN A 592 12.06 -25.25 -29.03
C GLN A 592 12.10 -26.27 -27.88
N GLY A 593 12.76 -27.43 -28.08
CA GLY A 593 12.86 -28.47 -27.04
C GLY A 593 13.60 -27.99 -25.79
N VAL A 594 14.67 -27.20 -25.98
CA VAL A 594 15.44 -26.62 -24.84
C VAL A 594 14.58 -25.60 -24.09
N LYS A 595 13.87 -24.71 -24.81
CA LYS A 595 12.97 -23.72 -24.26
C LYS A 595 11.85 -24.38 -23.46
N GLN A 596 11.20 -25.40 -24.03
CA GLN A 596 10.12 -26.11 -23.36
C GLN A 596 10.63 -26.85 -22.09
N HIS A 597 11.78 -27.50 -22.17
CA HIS A 597 12.39 -28.18 -21.03
C HIS A 597 12.74 -27.17 -19.93
N LEU A 598 13.27 -26.01 -20.26
CA LEU A 598 13.54 -24.93 -19.29
C LEU A 598 12.26 -24.45 -18.58
N ILE A 599 11.17 -24.27 -19.34
CA ILE A 599 9.88 -23.87 -18.79
C ILE A 599 9.34 -24.93 -17.83
N ASP A 600 9.33 -26.19 -18.27
CA ASP A 600 8.71 -27.29 -17.51
C ASP A 600 9.50 -27.69 -16.26
N SER A 601 10.83 -27.67 -16.31
CA SER A 601 11.68 -28.12 -15.21
C SER A 601 12.02 -27.00 -14.21
N ILE A 602 11.98 -25.74 -14.62
CA ILE A 602 12.33 -24.61 -13.74
C ILE A 602 11.13 -23.71 -13.48
N PHE A 603 10.60 -23.02 -14.51
CA PHE A 603 9.58 -22.00 -14.27
C PHE A 603 8.24 -22.56 -13.75
N LYS A 604 7.90 -23.80 -14.07
CA LYS A 604 6.72 -24.48 -13.53
C LYS A 604 6.95 -25.17 -12.19
N GLN A 605 8.19 -25.55 -11.85
CA GLN A 605 8.51 -26.36 -10.68
C GLN A 605 9.09 -25.55 -9.53
N ASP A 606 10.01 -24.61 -9.83
CA ASP A 606 10.76 -23.88 -8.83
C ASP A 606 10.85 -22.39 -9.19
N HIS A 607 10.94 -21.57 -8.15
CA HIS A 607 11.19 -20.15 -8.34
C HIS A 607 12.64 -19.84 -8.00
N LYS A 608 13.50 -19.94 -8.99
CA LYS A 608 14.87 -19.44 -8.89
C LYS A 608 15.11 -18.39 -9.94
N LYS A 609 15.74 -17.28 -9.56
CA LYS A 609 16.17 -16.25 -10.51
C LYS A 609 16.98 -16.88 -11.64
N MET A 610 16.52 -16.73 -12.88
CA MET A 610 17.24 -17.23 -14.05
C MET A 610 18.21 -16.18 -14.56
N THR A 611 19.42 -16.21 -14.03
CA THR A 611 20.58 -15.44 -14.50
C THR A 611 21.26 -16.14 -15.67
N LYS A 612 22.13 -15.42 -16.39
CA LYS A 612 22.97 -16.00 -17.45
C LYS A 612 23.75 -17.23 -16.98
N ASN A 613 24.32 -17.18 -15.78
CA ASN A 613 25.05 -18.30 -15.18
C ASN A 613 24.17 -19.53 -14.96
N ARG A 614 22.94 -19.35 -14.50
CA ARG A 614 22.00 -20.45 -14.30
C ARG A 614 21.52 -21.06 -15.60
N ILE A 615 21.32 -20.24 -16.64
CA ILE A 615 21.03 -20.74 -17.98
C ILE A 615 22.19 -21.58 -18.48
N GLU A 616 23.43 -21.10 -18.30
CA GLU A 616 24.65 -21.86 -18.64
C GLU A 616 24.72 -23.19 -17.91
N LEU A 617 24.49 -23.21 -16.58
CA LEU A 617 24.48 -24.43 -15.78
C LEU A 617 23.36 -25.37 -16.25
N PHE A 618 22.14 -24.89 -16.44
CA PHE A 618 21.05 -25.70 -16.98
C PHE A 618 21.40 -26.38 -18.29
N LEU A 619 22.03 -25.65 -19.24
CA LEU A 619 22.42 -26.19 -20.53
C LEU A 619 23.52 -27.27 -20.39
N LYS A 620 24.45 -27.09 -19.43
CA LYS A 620 25.52 -28.07 -19.14
C LYS A 620 25.01 -29.32 -18.45
N ASP A 621 24.17 -29.15 -17.45
CA ASP A 621 23.63 -30.25 -16.64
C ASP A 621 22.72 -31.16 -17.46
N ASN A 622 21.99 -30.60 -18.42
CA ASN A 622 21.12 -31.34 -19.33
C ASN A 622 21.83 -31.76 -20.66
N ASN A 623 23.17 -31.62 -20.74
CA ASN A 623 23.97 -32.00 -21.89
C ASN A 623 23.60 -31.32 -23.23
N TYR A 624 22.97 -30.14 -23.19
CA TYR A 624 22.71 -29.33 -24.40
C TYR A 624 23.99 -28.67 -24.94
N ILE A 625 24.96 -28.44 -24.05
CA ILE A 625 26.30 -27.98 -24.40
C ILE A 625 27.35 -28.82 -23.63
N THR A 626 28.57 -28.86 -24.10
CA THR A 626 29.64 -29.58 -23.44
C THR A 626 30.07 -28.85 -22.15
N LYS A 627 30.45 -29.59 -21.10
CA LYS A 627 30.84 -29.02 -19.77
C LYS A 627 32.00 -28.02 -19.86
N LYS A 628 32.86 -28.16 -20.86
CA LYS A 628 34.01 -27.25 -21.09
C LYS A 628 33.62 -26.00 -21.88
N HIS A 629 32.47 -25.97 -22.55
CA HIS A 629 32.06 -24.86 -23.36
C HIS A 629 31.52 -23.72 -22.47
N LYS A 630 31.96 -22.49 -22.73
CA LYS A 630 31.41 -21.29 -22.10
C LYS A 630 30.62 -20.53 -23.16
N PRO A 631 29.27 -20.66 -23.17
CA PRO A 631 28.46 -20.05 -24.19
C PRO A 631 28.41 -18.53 -24.04
N GLU A 632 28.35 -17.82 -25.16
CA GLU A 632 28.02 -16.41 -25.17
C GLU A 632 26.50 -16.24 -25.11
N ILE A 633 25.95 -15.74 -23.96
CA ILE A 633 24.53 -15.52 -23.76
C ILE A 633 24.21 -14.05 -23.96
N THR A 634 23.45 -13.75 -25.02
CA THR A 634 23.00 -12.41 -25.40
C THR A 634 21.46 -12.32 -25.39
N GLY A 635 20.90 -11.10 -25.55
CA GLY A 635 19.46 -10.88 -25.55
C GLY A 635 18.81 -10.87 -24.16
N LEU A 636 19.62 -10.89 -23.07
CA LEU A 636 19.18 -10.88 -21.69
C LEU A 636 19.94 -9.81 -20.90
N ASP A 637 19.19 -8.94 -20.23
CA ASP A 637 19.71 -7.91 -19.30
C ASP A 637 19.90 -8.49 -17.89
N GLY A 638 20.94 -9.32 -17.74
CA GLY A 638 21.31 -9.92 -16.45
C GLY A 638 20.49 -11.16 -16.09
N GLU A 639 19.17 -11.04 -15.95
CA GLU A 639 18.26 -12.12 -15.54
C GLU A 639 16.94 -12.08 -16.31
N ILE A 640 16.22 -13.21 -16.37
CA ILE A 640 14.82 -13.27 -16.82
C ILE A 640 13.95 -12.69 -15.72
N LYS A 641 13.15 -11.68 -16.06
CA LYS A 641 12.33 -10.91 -15.11
C LYS A 641 10.93 -11.47 -14.93
N ASN A 642 10.45 -12.25 -15.87
CA ASN A 642 9.11 -12.82 -15.85
C ASN A 642 9.17 -14.31 -15.51
N ASP A 643 8.22 -14.74 -14.69
CA ASP A 643 8.11 -16.11 -14.24
C ASP A 643 6.64 -16.58 -14.22
N LEU A 644 6.40 -17.82 -13.82
CA LEU A 644 5.08 -18.43 -13.77
C LEU A 644 4.57 -18.60 -12.33
N THR A 645 4.77 -17.59 -11.46
CA THR A 645 4.35 -17.64 -10.04
C THR A 645 2.87 -18.00 -9.89
N SER A 646 1.98 -17.37 -10.68
CA SER A 646 0.54 -17.68 -10.63
C SER A 646 0.22 -19.13 -11.01
N TYR A 647 0.95 -19.70 -11.95
CA TYR A 647 0.81 -21.12 -12.32
C TYR A 647 1.17 -22.02 -11.14
N ARG A 648 2.33 -21.81 -10.49
CA ARG A 648 2.76 -22.58 -9.32
C ARG A 648 1.81 -22.42 -8.15
N ASP A 649 1.28 -21.24 -7.91
CA ASP A 649 0.26 -20.99 -6.89
C ASP A 649 -1.00 -21.83 -7.15
N MET A 650 -1.47 -21.87 -8.39
CA MET A 650 -2.64 -22.69 -8.76
C MET A 650 -2.35 -24.17 -8.62
N VAL A 651 -1.20 -24.66 -9.06
CA VAL A 651 -0.77 -26.07 -8.86
C VAL A 651 -0.75 -26.43 -7.39
N ARG A 652 -0.15 -25.60 -6.54
CA ARG A 652 -0.03 -25.85 -5.10
C ARG A 652 -1.38 -25.90 -4.40
N ILE A 653 -2.35 -25.08 -4.81
CA ILE A 653 -3.64 -24.95 -4.12
C ILE A 653 -4.71 -25.84 -4.74
N LEU A 654 -4.74 -25.97 -6.06
CA LEU A 654 -5.78 -26.70 -6.81
C LEU A 654 -5.31 -28.07 -7.29
N GLY A 655 -4.01 -28.37 -7.22
CA GLY A 655 -3.41 -29.60 -7.74
C GLY A 655 -2.97 -29.47 -9.21
N ASN A 656 -2.22 -30.47 -9.71
CA ASN A 656 -1.59 -30.41 -11.04
C ASN A 656 -2.58 -30.37 -12.23
N ASN A 657 -3.78 -30.90 -12.07
CA ASN A 657 -4.78 -31.03 -13.13
C ASN A 657 -5.93 -30.01 -12.97
N PHE A 658 -5.63 -28.80 -12.54
CA PHE A 658 -6.64 -27.76 -12.40
C PHE A 658 -7.20 -27.29 -13.77
N ASP A 659 -8.46 -26.88 -13.77
CA ASP A 659 -9.05 -26.21 -14.94
C ASP A 659 -8.44 -24.82 -15.15
N VAL A 660 -7.80 -24.65 -16.30
CA VAL A 660 -7.14 -23.40 -16.69
C VAL A 660 -8.13 -22.25 -16.81
N SER A 661 -9.36 -22.50 -17.28
CA SER A 661 -10.39 -21.44 -17.39
C SER A 661 -10.84 -20.96 -16.03
N MET A 662 -11.10 -21.90 -15.11
CA MET A 662 -11.44 -21.58 -13.73
C MET A 662 -10.29 -20.84 -13.03
N ALA A 663 -9.04 -21.25 -13.25
CA ALA A 663 -7.88 -20.60 -12.67
C ALA A 663 -7.70 -19.15 -13.17
N GLU A 664 -7.93 -18.88 -14.45
CA GLU A 664 -7.91 -17.51 -15.01
C GLU A 664 -8.98 -16.62 -14.39
N ASP A 665 -10.19 -17.14 -14.17
CA ASP A 665 -11.26 -16.41 -13.52
C ASP A 665 -10.92 -16.14 -12.04
N ILE A 666 -10.36 -17.11 -11.32
CA ILE A 666 -9.88 -16.96 -9.95
C ILE A 666 -8.77 -15.89 -9.86
N ILE A 667 -7.78 -15.93 -10.76
CA ILE A 667 -6.70 -14.95 -10.83
C ILE A 667 -7.26 -13.55 -11.07
N THR A 668 -8.25 -13.45 -11.95
CA THR A 668 -8.95 -12.19 -12.22
C THR A 668 -9.67 -11.68 -10.97
N ASP A 669 -10.42 -12.53 -10.28
CA ASP A 669 -11.11 -12.18 -9.03
C ASP A 669 -10.13 -11.78 -7.91
N ILE A 670 -8.99 -12.46 -7.78
CA ILE A 670 -7.94 -12.10 -6.83
C ILE A 670 -7.34 -10.72 -7.19
N THR A 671 -7.11 -10.45 -8.47
CA THR A 671 -6.59 -9.15 -8.92
C THR A 671 -7.57 -8.01 -8.61
N ILE A 672 -8.87 -8.29 -8.72
CA ILE A 672 -9.95 -7.32 -8.47
C ILE A 672 -10.20 -7.12 -6.97
N PHE A 673 -10.37 -8.19 -6.23
CA PHE A 673 -10.89 -8.19 -4.86
C PHE A 673 -9.85 -8.52 -3.80
N GLY A 674 -8.59 -8.77 -4.15
CA GLY A 674 -7.53 -9.29 -3.26
C GLY A 674 -7.27 -8.45 -2.00
N GLU A 675 -7.63 -7.16 -2.01
CA GLU A 675 -7.54 -6.32 -0.81
C GLU A 675 -8.70 -6.53 0.19
N SER A 676 -9.81 -7.13 -0.23
CA SER A 676 -10.95 -7.46 0.62
C SER A 676 -11.14 -8.97 0.69
N LYS A 677 -10.40 -9.62 1.60
CA LYS A 677 -10.46 -11.09 1.78
C LYS A 677 -11.89 -11.61 2.00
N LYS A 678 -12.73 -10.84 2.70
CA LYS A 678 -14.14 -11.21 2.94
C LYS A 678 -14.92 -11.27 1.63
N MET A 679 -14.75 -10.26 0.78
CA MET A 679 -15.47 -10.20 -0.48
C MET A 679 -14.92 -11.19 -1.50
N LEU A 680 -13.60 -11.33 -1.57
CA LEU A 680 -12.98 -12.35 -2.41
C LEU A 680 -13.51 -13.74 -2.08
N ARG A 681 -13.57 -14.12 -0.79
CA ARG A 681 -14.14 -15.39 -0.36
C ARG A 681 -15.59 -15.54 -0.75
N GLN A 682 -16.39 -14.49 -0.60
CA GLN A 682 -17.80 -14.50 -1.00
C GLN A 682 -17.96 -14.66 -2.51
N THR A 683 -17.18 -13.93 -3.31
CA THR A 683 -17.19 -14.05 -4.78
C THR A 683 -16.75 -15.44 -5.23
N LEU A 684 -15.68 -15.98 -4.64
CA LEU A 684 -15.21 -17.33 -4.97
C LEU A 684 -16.23 -18.41 -4.56
N ARG A 685 -16.91 -18.27 -3.41
CA ARG A 685 -18.00 -19.17 -3.02
C ARG A 685 -19.18 -19.11 -3.98
N ASN A 686 -19.58 -17.91 -4.38
CA ASN A 686 -20.70 -17.74 -5.30
C ASN A 686 -20.42 -18.32 -6.67
N LYS A 687 -19.19 -18.19 -7.18
CA LYS A 687 -18.80 -18.67 -8.50
C LYS A 687 -18.39 -20.16 -8.52
N PHE A 688 -17.65 -20.61 -7.50
CA PHE A 688 -16.95 -21.91 -7.50
C PHE A 688 -17.25 -22.77 -6.27
N GLY A 689 -18.23 -22.40 -5.43
CA GLY A 689 -18.54 -23.13 -4.19
C GLY A 689 -19.00 -24.59 -4.41
N SER A 690 -19.47 -24.92 -5.62
CA SER A 690 -19.77 -26.31 -6.01
C SER A 690 -18.52 -27.17 -6.34
N GLN A 691 -17.39 -26.51 -6.64
CA GLN A 691 -16.16 -27.15 -7.11
C GLN A 691 -15.01 -27.03 -6.09
N LEU A 692 -15.03 -25.98 -5.24
CA LEU A 692 -13.99 -25.67 -4.27
C LEU A 692 -14.55 -25.72 -2.85
N ASN A 693 -13.81 -26.39 -1.95
CA ASN A 693 -14.15 -26.38 -0.53
C ASN A 693 -13.70 -25.09 0.16
N ASP A 694 -14.24 -24.83 1.35
CA ASP A 694 -13.97 -23.62 2.13
C ASP A 694 -12.49 -23.44 2.50
N GLU A 695 -11.74 -24.51 2.69
CA GLU A 695 -10.30 -24.46 2.99
C GLU A 695 -9.51 -23.98 1.77
N THR A 696 -9.80 -24.50 0.59
CA THR A 696 -9.21 -24.05 -0.67
C THR A 696 -9.52 -22.60 -0.94
N ILE A 697 -10.77 -22.17 -0.74
CA ILE A 697 -11.18 -20.75 -0.89
C ILE A 697 -10.40 -19.89 0.12
N LYS A 698 -10.18 -20.37 1.34
CA LYS A 698 -9.38 -19.66 2.34
C LYS A 698 -7.91 -19.53 1.92
N LYS A 699 -7.32 -20.58 1.34
CA LYS A 699 -5.95 -20.54 0.79
C LYS A 699 -5.85 -19.57 -0.39
N LEU A 700 -6.76 -19.64 -1.37
CA LEU A 700 -6.82 -18.72 -2.52
C LEU A 700 -6.99 -17.25 -2.07
N SER A 701 -7.78 -17.00 -1.02
CA SER A 701 -7.99 -15.64 -0.52
C SER A 701 -6.77 -15.01 0.18
N LYS A 702 -5.71 -15.77 0.44
CA LYS A 702 -4.44 -15.27 0.94
C LYS A 702 -3.53 -14.74 -0.16
N LEU A 703 -3.72 -15.19 -1.40
CA LEU A 703 -2.94 -14.75 -2.56
C LEU A 703 -3.20 -13.27 -2.85
N ARG A 704 -2.20 -12.60 -3.41
CA ARG A 704 -2.27 -11.20 -3.82
C ARG A 704 -1.68 -11.05 -5.21
N TYR A 705 -2.55 -10.77 -6.18
CA TYR A 705 -2.14 -10.39 -7.52
C TYR A 705 -2.44 -8.91 -7.76
N ARG A 706 -1.53 -8.23 -8.43
CA ARG A 706 -1.63 -6.79 -8.71
C ARG A 706 -1.25 -6.52 -10.16
N ASP A 707 -1.67 -5.37 -10.62
CA ASP A 707 -1.37 -4.84 -11.95
C ASP A 707 -2.08 -5.57 -13.10
N TRP A 708 -2.26 -4.81 -14.16
CA TRP A 708 -2.86 -5.26 -15.40
C TRP A 708 -1.82 -5.23 -16.51
N GLY A 709 -1.97 -6.16 -17.47
CA GLY A 709 -1.19 -6.20 -18.69
C GLY A 709 -1.54 -5.05 -19.64
N ARG A 710 -1.01 -5.14 -20.85
CA ARG A 710 -1.30 -4.17 -21.92
C ARG A 710 -1.93 -4.81 -23.14
N LEU A 711 -2.10 -6.12 -23.14
CA LEU A 711 -2.63 -6.90 -24.25
C LEU A 711 -3.87 -7.65 -23.82
N SER A 712 -4.80 -7.82 -24.77
CA SER A 712 -6.03 -8.57 -24.58
C SER A 712 -5.85 -10.06 -24.85
N LYS A 713 -6.76 -10.89 -24.32
CA LYS A 713 -6.85 -12.30 -24.65
C LYS A 713 -7.07 -12.50 -26.15
N LYS A 714 -7.92 -11.67 -26.78
CA LYS A 714 -8.22 -11.71 -28.20
C LYS A 714 -6.98 -11.51 -29.05
N LEU A 715 -6.10 -10.56 -28.69
CA LEU A 715 -4.84 -10.34 -29.42
C LEU A 715 -3.92 -11.55 -29.34
N LEU A 716 -3.77 -12.16 -28.16
CA LEU A 716 -2.80 -13.23 -27.95
C LEU A 716 -3.27 -14.58 -28.49
N LYS A 717 -4.59 -14.85 -28.43
CA LYS A 717 -5.17 -16.18 -28.71
C LYS A 717 -6.41 -16.16 -29.64
N GLY A 718 -6.80 -15.01 -30.13
CA GLY A 718 -8.02 -14.86 -30.91
C GLY A 718 -7.83 -14.22 -32.30
N ILE A 719 -6.60 -13.89 -32.66
CA ILE A 719 -6.25 -13.42 -34.00
C ILE A 719 -5.23 -14.39 -34.61
N ASP A 720 -5.56 -14.95 -35.76
CA ASP A 720 -4.69 -15.82 -36.52
C ASP A 720 -3.91 -15.01 -37.56
N GLY A 721 -2.62 -15.21 -37.62
CA GLY A 721 -1.73 -14.63 -38.62
C GLY A 721 -0.84 -15.69 -39.26
N CYS A 722 -0.31 -15.38 -40.42
CA CYS A 722 0.62 -16.25 -41.11
C CYS A 722 1.82 -15.49 -41.64
N ASP A 723 2.87 -16.23 -41.99
CA ASP A 723 4.01 -15.71 -42.78
C ASP A 723 3.53 -15.32 -44.18
N LYS A 724 3.76 -14.10 -44.61
CA LYS A 724 3.38 -13.57 -45.92
C LYS A 724 4.02 -14.34 -47.06
N ALA A 725 5.12 -15.08 -46.82
CA ALA A 725 5.72 -16.00 -47.79
C ALA A 725 4.91 -17.29 -48.00
N GLY A 726 3.83 -17.51 -47.25
CA GLY A 726 2.95 -18.69 -47.44
C GLY A 726 3.49 -19.98 -46.81
N ASN A 727 4.53 -19.90 -45.95
CA ASN A 727 5.24 -21.05 -45.42
C ASN A 727 4.57 -21.71 -44.21
N CYS A 728 3.51 -21.17 -43.67
CA CYS A 728 2.83 -21.73 -42.49
C CYS A 728 1.32 -21.52 -42.52
N ALA A 729 0.60 -22.46 -41.90
CA ALA A 729 -0.82 -22.30 -41.66
C ALA A 729 -1.05 -21.13 -40.65
N PRO A 730 -2.21 -20.43 -40.68
CA PRO A 730 -2.54 -19.40 -39.72
C PRO A 730 -2.48 -19.95 -38.30
N LYS A 731 -1.81 -19.20 -37.41
CA LYS A 731 -1.65 -19.51 -35.97
C LYS A 731 -1.77 -18.26 -35.15
N THR A 732 -2.13 -18.41 -33.88
CA THR A 732 -2.18 -17.29 -32.93
C THR A 732 -0.78 -16.83 -32.51
N ILE A 733 -0.69 -15.60 -32.00
CA ILE A 733 0.58 -15.04 -31.51
C ILE A 733 1.22 -15.98 -30.47
N ILE A 734 0.45 -16.46 -29.48
CA ILE A 734 1.00 -17.30 -28.43
C ILE A 734 1.47 -18.67 -28.96
N GLU A 735 0.80 -19.24 -29.94
CA GLU A 735 1.22 -20.50 -30.56
C GLU A 735 2.54 -20.36 -31.33
N LEU A 736 2.70 -19.28 -32.07
CA LEU A 736 3.98 -18.99 -32.75
C LEU A 736 5.10 -18.74 -31.78
N MET A 737 4.84 -18.01 -30.69
CA MET A 737 5.85 -17.78 -29.65
C MET A 737 6.27 -19.05 -28.92
N ARG A 738 5.37 -20.03 -28.74
CA ARG A 738 5.70 -21.34 -28.14
C ARG A 738 6.53 -22.19 -29.09
N ASN A 739 6.12 -22.28 -30.34
CA ASN A 739 6.67 -23.23 -31.33
C ASN A 739 7.92 -22.72 -31.98
N ASP A 740 8.02 -21.41 -32.15
CA ASP A 740 9.14 -20.74 -32.81
C ASP A 740 9.87 -19.81 -31.81
N SER A 741 10.89 -19.12 -32.29
CA SER A 741 11.70 -18.22 -31.45
C SER A 741 11.44 -16.75 -31.76
N TYR A 742 10.24 -16.41 -32.23
CA TYR A 742 9.85 -15.02 -32.50
C TYR A 742 9.33 -14.33 -31.23
N ASN A 743 9.78 -13.12 -31.01
CA ASN A 743 9.19 -12.23 -30.03
C ASN A 743 7.98 -11.48 -30.61
N LEU A 744 7.22 -10.76 -29.78
CA LEU A 744 6.02 -10.03 -30.21
C LEU A 744 6.34 -9.01 -31.34
N MET A 745 7.44 -8.28 -31.23
CA MET A 745 7.76 -7.23 -32.21
C MET A 745 8.14 -7.82 -33.57
N GLU A 746 8.76 -8.99 -33.60
CA GLU A 746 9.06 -9.72 -34.81
C GLU A 746 7.77 -10.24 -35.47
N LEU A 747 6.80 -10.72 -34.67
CA LEU A 747 5.50 -11.18 -35.18
C LEU A 747 4.62 -10.03 -35.73
N LEU A 748 4.75 -8.84 -35.13
CA LEU A 748 4.06 -7.63 -35.59
C LEU A 748 4.82 -6.90 -36.71
N GLY A 749 5.97 -7.41 -37.13
CA GLY A 749 6.74 -6.87 -38.24
C GLY A 749 6.19 -7.28 -39.61
N ASP A 750 6.78 -6.73 -40.68
CA ASP A 750 6.31 -6.88 -42.07
C ASP A 750 6.32 -8.32 -42.63
N LYS A 751 7.02 -9.23 -41.95
CA LYS A 751 7.10 -10.65 -42.31
C LYS A 751 5.76 -11.38 -42.12
N PHE A 752 4.97 -10.96 -41.11
CA PHE A 752 3.72 -11.61 -40.74
C PHE A 752 2.51 -10.72 -41.07
N SER A 753 1.32 -11.33 -41.17
CA SER A 753 0.06 -10.63 -41.47
C SER A 753 -0.67 -10.06 -40.24
N PHE A 754 -0.11 -10.21 -39.03
CA PHE A 754 -0.81 -9.81 -37.80
C PHE A 754 -1.23 -8.34 -37.77
N MET A 755 -0.39 -7.42 -38.22
CA MET A 755 -0.74 -6.00 -38.24
C MET A 755 -1.92 -5.71 -39.16
N GLU A 756 -2.01 -6.38 -40.32
CA GLU A 756 -3.12 -6.26 -41.25
C GLU A 756 -4.42 -6.75 -40.60
N CYS A 757 -4.37 -7.93 -39.96
CA CYS A 757 -5.52 -8.50 -39.25
C CYS A 757 -5.97 -7.59 -38.06
N ILE A 758 -5.04 -6.97 -37.33
CA ILE A 758 -5.33 -6.02 -36.28
C ILE A 758 -5.99 -4.76 -36.84
N GLU A 759 -5.50 -4.23 -37.94
CA GLU A 759 -6.08 -3.06 -38.63
C GLU A 759 -7.49 -3.33 -39.13
N GLU A 760 -7.74 -4.51 -39.69
CA GLU A 760 -9.08 -4.95 -40.11
C GLU A 760 -10.05 -5.04 -38.91
N GLU A 761 -9.62 -5.65 -37.81
CA GLU A 761 -10.44 -5.72 -36.58
C GLU A 761 -10.76 -4.34 -36.03
N ASN A 762 -9.77 -3.45 -35.98
CA ASN A 762 -9.96 -2.07 -35.54
C ASN A 762 -10.85 -1.26 -36.49
N ALA A 763 -10.75 -1.47 -37.81
CA ALA A 763 -11.60 -0.82 -38.79
C ALA A 763 -13.09 -1.19 -38.64
N LYS A 764 -13.40 -2.43 -38.23
CA LYS A 764 -14.77 -2.86 -37.92
C LYS A 764 -15.41 -2.04 -36.79
N LEU A 765 -14.61 -1.63 -35.79
CA LEU A 765 -15.07 -0.86 -34.65
C LEU A 765 -15.21 0.64 -34.93
N THR A 766 -14.45 1.17 -35.87
CA THR A 766 -14.41 2.61 -36.21
C THR A 766 -15.34 3.01 -37.34
N GLN A 767 -15.99 2.06 -37.99
CA GLN A 767 -16.91 2.35 -39.12
C GLN A 767 -18.09 3.22 -38.65
N GLY A 768 -18.06 4.51 -39.01
CA GLY A 768 -19.17 5.44 -38.85
C GLY A 768 -19.12 6.39 -37.61
N GLN A 769 -18.12 6.33 -36.76
CA GLN A 769 -18.00 7.26 -35.62
C GLN A 769 -16.91 8.32 -35.86
N VAL A 770 -17.28 9.60 -35.80
CA VAL A 770 -16.32 10.71 -35.68
C VAL A 770 -15.84 10.75 -34.24
N VAL A 771 -14.66 10.20 -33.98
CA VAL A 771 -14.10 10.19 -32.62
C VAL A 771 -13.30 11.47 -32.38
N ASN A 772 -13.68 12.21 -31.34
CA ASN A 772 -12.95 13.42 -30.92
C ASN A 772 -11.64 12.98 -30.22
N PRO A 773 -10.46 13.47 -30.67
CA PRO A 773 -9.18 13.13 -30.01
C PRO A 773 -9.13 13.44 -28.50
N HIS A 774 -9.87 14.45 -28.05
CA HIS A 774 -9.95 14.80 -26.64
C HIS A 774 -10.63 13.69 -25.81
N ASP A 775 -11.70 13.10 -26.36
CA ASP A 775 -12.44 12.03 -25.69
C ASP A 775 -11.59 10.76 -25.57
N ILE A 776 -10.79 10.45 -26.60
CA ILE A 776 -9.83 9.36 -26.58
C ILE A 776 -8.81 9.57 -25.46
N ILE A 777 -8.24 10.78 -25.34
CA ILE A 777 -7.24 11.09 -24.30
C ILE A 777 -7.88 11.01 -22.91
N ASP A 778 -9.13 11.44 -22.76
CA ASP A 778 -9.81 11.39 -21.47
C ASP A 778 -10.18 9.98 -21.06
N GLU A 779 -10.44 9.08 -21.99
CA GLU A 779 -10.66 7.66 -21.71
C GLU A 779 -9.39 6.90 -21.34
N LEU A 780 -8.21 7.35 -21.80
CA LEU A 780 -6.95 6.68 -21.45
C LEU A 780 -6.68 6.73 -19.95
N ALA A 781 -6.28 5.62 -19.35
CA ALA A 781 -5.88 5.52 -17.93
C ALA A 781 -4.48 6.14 -17.69
N LEU A 782 -4.29 7.36 -18.14
CA LEU A 782 -3.06 8.13 -17.98
C LEU A 782 -3.17 9.17 -16.84
N SER A 783 -2.03 9.59 -16.30
CA SER A 783 -2.04 10.69 -15.34
C SER A 783 -2.49 11.99 -16.02
N PRO A 784 -3.22 12.88 -15.34
CA PRO A 784 -3.60 14.18 -15.94
C PRO A 784 -2.43 15.02 -16.42
N ALA A 785 -1.24 14.88 -15.83
CA ALA A 785 -0.04 15.53 -16.34
C ALA A 785 0.31 15.03 -17.74
N VAL A 786 0.30 13.72 -17.95
CA VAL A 786 0.54 13.11 -19.26
C VAL A 786 -0.57 13.45 -20.24
N LYS A 787 -1.84 13.35 -19.83
CA LYS A 787 -2.98 13.76 -20.70
C LYS A 787 -2.84 15.20 -21.17
N ARG A 788 -2.46 16.12 -20.28
CA ARG A 788 -2.22 17.52 -20.61
C ARG A 788 -1.09 17.68 -21.63
N ALA A 789 0.03 16.98 -21.41
CA ALA A 789 1.18 17.04 -22.31
C ALA A 789 0.83 16.52 -23.71
N VAL A 790 0.16 15.38 -23.81
CA VAL A 790 -0.31 14.80 -25.07
C VAL A 790 -1.29 15.75 -25.77
N TRP A 791 -2.23 16.33 -25.02
CA TRP A 791 -3.17 17.30 -25.57
C TRP A 791 -2.48 18.54 -26.14
N GLN A 792 -1.47 19.09 -25.45
CA GLN A 792 -0.68 20.22 -25.94
C GLN A 792 0.13 19.84 -27.20
N ALA A 793 0.66 18.63 -27.26
CA ALA A 793 1.36 18.10 -28.43
C ALA A 793 0.42 18.03 -29.66
N LEU A 794 -0.80 17.49 -29.46
CA LEU A 794 -1.81 17.46 -30.54
C LEU A 794 -2.20 18.86 -31.03
N ARG A 795 -2.36 19.80 -30.11
CA ARG A 795 -2.63 21.19 -30.49
C ARG A 795 -1.51 21.82 -31.31
N ILE A 796 -0.26 21.51 -31.04
CA ILE A 796 0.87 21.98 -31.84
C ILE A 796 0.79 21.40 -33.24
N VAL A 797 0.53 20.09 -33.37
CA VAL A 797 0.37 19.45 -34.70
C VAL A 797 -0.78 20.08 -35.47
N ASP A 798 -1.90 20.33 -34.82
CA ASP A 798 -3.07 20.96 -35.40
C ASP A 798 -2.77 22.42 -35.88
N GLU A 799 -2.13 23.24 -35.07
CA GLU A 799 -1.70 24.58 -35.43
C GLU A 799 -0.72 24.54 -36.61
N VAL A 800 0.23 23.63 -36.64
CA VAL A 800 1.17 23.45 -37.76
C VAL A 800 0.42 23.04 -39.02
N ALA A 801 -0.50 22.07 -38.95
CA ALA A 801 -1.31 21.62 -40.09
C ALA A 801 -2.18 22.79 -40.65
N HIS A 802 -2.75 23.60 -39.78
CA HIS A 802 -3.52 24.78 -40.18
C HIS A 802 -2.67 25.83 -40.92
N ILE A 803 -1.44 26.08 -40.42
CA ILE A 803 -0.49 27.01 -41.06
C ILE A 803 -0.05 26.46 -42.44
N LYS A 804 0.20 25.19 -42.53
CA LYS A 804 0.66 24.49 -43.76
C LYS A 804 -0.46 24.16 -44.72
N LYS A 805 -1.72 24.24 -44.28
CA LYS A 805 -2.93 23.76 -44.98
C LYS A 805 -2.78 22.32 -45.48
N ALA A 806 -2.03 21.52 -44.71
CA ALA A 806 -1.70 20.12 -45.03
C ALA A 806 -1.32 19.36 -43.77
N LEU A 807 -1.57 18.05 -43.77
CA LEU A 807 -1.10 17.16 -42.70
C LEU A 807 0.37 16.78 -42.92
N PRO A 808 1.17 16.59 -41.82
CA PRO A 808 2.52 16.09 -41.96
C PRO A 808 2.55 14.64 -42.44
N SER A 809 3.52 14.29 -43.24
CA SER A 809 3.71 12.91 -43.68
C SER A 809 4.20 12.01 -42.56
N ARG A 810 4.97 12.57 -41.60
CA ARG A 810 5.44 11.86 -40.40
C ARG A 810 5.50 12.79 -39.19
N ILE A 811 5.23 12.19 -38.04
CA ILE A 811 5.43 12.82 -36.70
C ILE A 811 6.45 11.99 -35.93
N PHE A 812 7.53 12.60 -35.50
CA PHE A 812 8.56 12.00 -34.67
C PHE A 812 8.35 12.42 -33.23
N VAL A 813 8.28 11.45 -32.32
CA VAL A 813 8.14 11.71 -30.89
C VAL A 813 9.40 11.20 -30.19
N GLU A 814 10.08 12.09 -29.49
CA GLU A 814 11.21 11.70 -28.65
C GLU A 814 10.71 10.95 -27.41
N VAL A 815 11.28 9.77 -27.19
CA VAL A 815 10.99 8.93 -26.03
C VAL A 815 12.28 8.75 -25.24
N ALA A 816 12.40 9.46 -24.11
CA ALA A 816 13.48 9.24 -23.19
C ALA A 816 13.26 7.90 -22.45
N ARG A 817 14.03 6.88 -22.78
CA ARG A 817 14.12 5.65 -21.99
C ARG A 817 15.07 5.89 -20.83
N THR A 818 14.55 6.23 -19.67
CA THR A 818 15.33 6.14 -18.44
C THR A 818 15.51 4.67 -18.10
N ASN A 819 16.73 4.14 -18.24
CA ASN A 819 17.06 2.85 -17.67
C ASN A 819 16.83 2.92 -16.16
N LYS A 820 15.86 2.17 -15.66
CA LYS A 820 15.52 2.07 -14.23
C LYS A 820 16.66 1.46 -13.38
N SER A 821 17.76 1.07 -13.98
CA SER A 821 18.90 0.45 -13.30
C SER A 821 19.76 1.43 -12.48
N GLU A 822 19.68 2.72 -12.71
CA GLU A 822 20.17 3.68 -11.75
C GLU A 822 19.05 4.05 -10.76
N LYS A 823 18.85 3.24 -9.73
CA LYS A 823 18.38 3.74 -8.46
C LYS A 823 19.41 4.79 -8.04
N LYS A 824 19.21 6.05 -8.41
CA LYS A 824 19.83 7.17 -7.72
C LYS A 824 19.48 6.93 -6.26
N LYS A 825 20.47 6.47 -5.46
CA LYS A 825 20.38 6.55 -4.00
C LYS A 825 19.93 7.97 -3.75
N LYS A 826 18.67 8.14 -3.35
CA LYS A 826 18.18 9.45 -2.92
C LYS A 826 19.01 9.75 -1.69
N ASP A 827 20.09 10.49 -1.89
CA ASP A 827 20.86 11.00 -0.78
C ASP A 827 19.89 11.65 0.17
N SER A 828 19.93 11.23 1.43
CA SER A 828 19.03 11.76 2.43
C SER A 828 19.11 13.29 2.38
N ARG A 829 18.02 13.97 2.62
CA ARG A 829 17.96 15.45 2.67
C ARG A 829 19.11 16.01 3.54
N GLN A 830 19.45 15.27 4.58
CA GLN A 830 20.55 15.58 5.49
C GLN A 830 21.93 15.49 4.80
N LYS A 831 22.14 14.49 3.92
CA LYS A 831 23.39 14.36 3.16
C LYS A 831 23.53 15.45 2.11
N ARG A 832 22.44 15.77 1.37
CA ARG A 832 22.42 16.89 0.41
C ARG A 832 22.70 18.23 1.08
N LEU A 833 22.12 18.49 2.26
CA LEU A 833 22.41 19.69 3.04
C LEU A 833 23.87 19.71 3.53
N SER A 834 24.38 18.59 4.03
CA SER A 834 25.77 18.45 4.45
C SER A 834 26.76 18.72 3.31
N ASP A 835 26.48 18.18 2.12
CA ASP A 835 27.30 18.38 0.92
C ASP A 835 27.22 19.84 0.43
N LEU A 836 26.05 20.47 0.48
CA LEU A 836 25.85 21.89 0.17
C LEU A 836 26.60 22.79 1.15
N TYR A 837 26.52 22.51 2.47
CA TYR A 837 27.27 23.24 3.48
C TYR A 837 28.78 23.05 3.34
N SER A 838 29.25 21.86 2.98
CA SER A 838 30.65 21.58 2.71
C SER A 838 31.16 22.30 1.47
N ALA A 839 30.34 22.41 0.42
CA ALA A 839 30.66 23.16 -0.79
C ALA A 839 30.72 24.68 -0.52
N ILE A 840 29.76 25.22 0.26
CA ILE A 840 29.73 26.63 0.68
C ILE A 840 30.94 26.95 1.56
N LYS A 841 31.29 26.07 2.48
CA LYS A 841 32.47 26.22 3.35
C LYS A 841 33.79 26.26 2.53
N LYS A 842 33.91 25.39 1.52
CA LYS A 842 35.04 25.42 0.56
C LYS A 842 35.08 26.73 -0.23
N MET A 843 33.92 27.21 -0.72
CA MET A 843 33.81 28.47 -1.45
C MET A 843 34.15 29.69 -0.58
N MET A 844 33.69 29.71 0.67
CA MET A 844 34.03 30.75 1.63
C MET A 844 35.54 30.75 1.98
N PHE A 845 36.10 29.55 2.16
CA PHE A 845 37.55 29.41 2.42
C PHE A 845 38.36 29.89 1.23
N TYR A 846 37.99 29.59 -0.01
CA TYR A 846 38.61 30.13 -1.22
C TYR A 846 38.49 31.64 -1.35
N LYS A 847 37.32 32.23 -1.05
CA LYS A 847 37.14 33.70 -1.09
C LYS A 847 37.93 34.41 -0.02
N VAL A 848 38.07 33.82 1.16
CA VAL A 848 38.90 34.40 2.26
C VAL A 848 40.39 34.29 1.91
N VAL A 849 40.85 33.16 1.40
CA VAL A 849 42.25 32.96 0.96
C VAL A 849 42.61 33.87 -0.22
N TYR A 850 41.67 34.07 -1.17
CA TYR A 850 41.83 34.97 -2.31
C TYR A 850 41.89 36.45 -1.90
N ARG A 851 41.07 36.87 -0.91
CA ARG A 851 41.14 38.23 -0.34
C ARG A 851 42.41 38.45 0.46
N ILE A 852 42.91 37.47 1.21
CA ILE A 852 44.16 37.58 1.95
C ILE A 852 45.36 37.65 0.99
N LYS A 853 45.35 36.86 -0.12
CA LYS A 853 46.44 36.95 -1.12
C LYS A 853 46.46 38.29 -1.86
N ASN A 854 45.33 38.97 -2.08
CA ASN A 854 45.26 40.26 -2.73
C ASN A 854 45.47 41.47 -1.77
N LEU A 855 45.62 41.20 -0.47
CA LEU A 855 46.00 42.20 0.55
C LEU A 855 47.49 42.17 0.93
N VAL A 856 48.22 41.15 0.43
CA VAL A 856 49.67 40.97 0.67
C VAL A 856 50.50 41.30 -0.58
N HIS A 857 49.84 41.63 -1.70
CA HIS A 857 50.44 42.31 -2.86
C HIS A 857 49.85 43.73 -2.95
#